data_bd4baac4d755678c37fcf5fedb4f9ad0
#
_entry.id   bd4baac4d755678c37fcf5fedb4f9ad0
#
_cell.length_a   1.000
_cell.length_b   1.000
_cell.length_c   1.000
_cell.angle_alpha   90.00
_cell.angle_beta   90.00
_cell.angle_gamma   90.00
#
_symmetry.space_group_name_H-M   'P 1'
#
loop_
_entity.id
_entity.type
_entity.pdbx_description
1 polymer ?
#
loop_
_entity_poly.entity_id
_entity_poly.type
_entity_poly.pdbx_seq_one_letter_code
_entity_poly.pdbx_strand_id
1 'polypeptide(L)'
;NAPLGTANPLTPPTPVTVLPGGRPAYFFRKSFAWSGTMPHPRLLLTGILKGTVECYFNGVLVATETSRQTTGLSINATGLLPGANLVALKLIPAQASPDVVLDLAASLLDGTTSVAPALPPTLPGTVVVNEISYHARPTYANPAAAVAFADNPAEWIELHNPGTLPVDLSGWRFSDAIDYAFPAGAQLTAGGFLVVDHTQFSGTLANRGDRLRLRDATDALIDEVPYLDDGRWPELADGGGSTLELIHPRADRRLPESWAASDETGRSAWQTITYRATGAEPTGSNNPDIWHEFLLGFLDGGEALIDDVSVMEDPDTAKLQLIQNGSFEGDTIGLGAAKWRLLGTHKTSKVAAHPDGVGKVLHLAATAAAEHTYNTASTTLAGNRALNPTKTYEISFKAKWLAGSPQLNSRLYLNRAARTTILSQPALTGTPGSANGRRLANAGPACEGLRHSPLVPAASLPVRVSLSIADPDGLAEATLFYSLNQGAWQRTPMGGDGAGRYFGVLPGQVTGAQVQFYVQATDRAGATSLFPEGGPASRAIYKVGDGGTSAQTVRNKMRLMMNAADAAELHNPIHGVSNFRWPCTVIYNDREVWYDAKVRLRSAPFGRQGNRAGWNIQFGPEHPFRGVQTSIVIDGAFNMPKGDGTGWLENSLGPSVNEMLYQAIANRAGDIPATYDDVVYFQTPRPTEGNRRAQLKMTRFNPSYLEETFADGAEGTLFKQELIYFPTTTVDGNPESL
;
A
#
# COMPACT_ATOMS: atom_id res chain seq x y z
N ASN A 1 -26.59 11.21 -12.73
CA ASN A 1 -25.47 11.33 -11.80
C ASN A 1 -24.28 11.99 -12.51
N ALA A 2 -24.47 13.25 -12.94
CA ALA A 2 -23.38 13.99 -13.57
C ALA A 2 -22.60 14.74 -12.49
N PRO A 3 -21.27 14.77 -12.53
CA PRO A 3 -20.47 15.59 -11.64
C PRO A 3 -20.92 17.07 -11.75
N LEU A 4 -21.01 17.73 -10.61
CA LEU A 4 -21.39 19.14 -10.51
C LEU A 4 -20.23 19.93 -9.91
N GLY A 5 -19.82 21.04 -10.55
CA GLY A 5 -18.72 21.84 -10.03
C GLY A 5 -18.62 23.21 -10.66
N THR A 6 -17.65 24.01 -10.21
CA THR A 6 -17.25 25.27 -10.85
C THR A 6 -16.19 24.95 -11.92
N ALA A 7 -16.22 25.66 -13.03
CA ALA A 7 -15.27 25.43 -14.12
C ALA A 7 -13.85 25.84 -13.69
N ASN A 8 -13.00 24.86 -13.43
CA ASN A 8 -11.56 25.02 -13.49
C ASN A 8 -11.03 23.88 -14.38
N PRO A 9 -10.43 24.20 -15.54
CA PRO A 9 -9.94 23.19 -16.47
C PRO A 9 -8.80 22.33 -15.92
N LEU A 10 -8.24 22.69 -14.77
CA LEU A 10 -7.11 22.00 -14.15
C LEU A 10 -7.52 21.06 -13.01
N THR A 11 -8.82 20.89 -12.71
CA THR A 11 -9.27 20.07 -11.57
C THR A 11 -10.12 18.91 -12.07
N PRO A 12 -9.61 17.67 -12.15
CA PRO A 12 -10.41 16.48 -12.42
C PRO A 12 -11.34 16.14 -11.23
N PRO A 13 -12.52 15.51 -11.46
CA PRO A 13 -13.12 15.28 -12.78
C PRO A 13 -13.70 16.56 -13.37
N THR A 14 -13.64 16.70 -14.69
CA THR A 14 -14.28 17.82 -15.37
C THR A 14 -15.79 17.77 -15.11
N PRO A 15 -16.40 18.78 -14.51
CA PRO A 15 -17.81 18.74 -14.18
C PRO A 15 -18.66 18.76 -15.44
N VAL A 16 -19.59 17.83 -15.55
CA VAL A 16 -20.59 17.82 -16.66
C VAL A 16 -21.57 18.98 -16.55
N THR A 17 -21.79 19.48 -15.34
CA THR A 17 -22.58 20.68 -15.09
C THR A 17 -21.73 21.73 -14.38
N VAL A 18 -21.49 22.82 -15.03
CA VAL A 18 -20.76 23.95 -14.50
C VAL A 18 -21.70 24.85 -13.68
N LEU A 19 -21.33 25.09 -12.42
CA LEU A 19 -22.06 25.98 -11.53
C LEU A 19 -21.44 27.39 -11.57
N PRO A 20 -22.24 28.47 -11.42
CA PRO A 20 -21.70 29.82 -11.30
C PRO A 20 -20.73 29.91 -10.11
N GLY A 21 -19.48 30.31 -10.36
CA GLY A 21 -18.47 30.51 -9.33
C GLY A 21 -18.80 31.61 -8.31
N GLY A 22 -18.07 31.68 -7.19
CA GLY A 22 -18.11 32.75 -6.23
C GLY A 22 -19.37 32.81 -5.34
N ARG A 23 -20.13 31.72 -5.25
CA ARG A 23 -21.29 31.63 -4.35
C ARG A 23 -20.85 31.13 -2.97
N PRO A 24 -21.45 31.67 -1.87
CA PRO A 24 -21.13 31.23 -0.51
C PRO A 24 -21.60 29.80 -0.23
N ALA A 25 -22.58 29.30 -0.97
CA ALA A 25 -23.05 27.91 -0.92
C ALA A 25 -23.87 27.53 -2.16
N TYR A 26 -23.94 26.23 -2.43
CA TYR A 26 -24.80 25.64 -3.45
C TYR A 26 -25.75 24.64 -2.81
N PHE A 27 -26.99 24.57 -3.32
CA PHE A 27 -28.03 23.71 -2.77
C PHE A 27 -28.53 22.75 -3.83
N PHE A 28 -28.54 21.45 -3.47
CA PHE A 28 -29.05 20.38 -4.29
C PHE A 28 -30.19 19.68 -3.56
N ARG A 29 -31.21 19.24 -4.27
CA ARG A 29 -32.35 18.57 -3.69
C ARG A 29 -32.78 17.41 -4.59
N LYS A 30 -33.10 16.27 -3.99
CA LYS A 30 -33.63 15.08 -4.66
C LYS A 30 -34.74 14.49 -3.81
N SER A 31 -35.93 14.40 -4.36
CA SER A 31 -37.02 13.63 -3.76
C SER A 31 -36.92 12.14 -4.15
N PHE A 32 -37.30 11.27 -3.25
CA PHE A 32 -37.41 9.83 -3.45
C PHE A 32 -38.50 9.24 -2.58
N ALA A 33 -39.06 8.10 -3.00
CA ALA A 33 -40.02 7.37 -2.20
C ALA A 33 -39.30 6.26 -1.39
N TRP A 34 -39.72 6.07 -0.15
CA TRP A 34 -39.26 4.99 0.71
C TRP A 34 -40.43 4.17 1.25
N SER A 35 -40.30 2.85 1.20
CA SER A 35 -41.37 1.91 1.59
C SER A 35 -41.57 1.77 3.12
N GLY A 36 -40.60 2.24 3.92
CA GLY A 36 -40.61 2.07 5.37
C GLY A 36 -40.15 0.68 5.85
N THR A 37 -39.70 -0.19 4.97
CA THR A 37 -39.37 -1.58 5.30
C THR A 37 -37.96 -1.85 5.84
N MET A 38 -37.08 -0.84 5.82
CA MET A 38 -35.73 -0.95 6.38
C MET A 38 -35.72 -0.56 7.85
N PRO A 39 -35.39 -1.45 8.77
CA PRO A 39 -35.40 -1.15 10.21
C PRO A 39 -34.34 -0.12 10.63
N HIS A 40 -33.22 -0.04 9.91
CA HIS A 40 -32.12 0.87 10.22
C HIS A 40 -31.60 1.57 8.95
N PRO A 41 -32.37 2.48 8.34
CA PRO A 41 -31.98 3.10 7.07
C PRO A 41 -30.74 3.97 7.23
N ARG A 42 -29.80 3.82 6.31
CA ARG A 42 -28.58 4.63 6.20
C ARG A 42 -28.43 5.15 4.78
N LEU A 43 -28.04 6.42 4.66
CA LEU A 43 -27.62 7.00 3.40
C LEU A 43 -26.13 6.73 3.20
N LEU A 44 -25.79 6.06 2.12
CA LEU A 44 -24.42 5.95 1.64
C LEU A 44 -24.23 6.97 0.52
N LEU A 45 -23.30 7.92 0.73
CA LEU A 45 -22.81 8.82 -0.29
C LEU A 45 -21.45 8.33 -0.76
N THR A 46 -21.31 8.09 -2.05
CA THR A 46 -20.03 7.68 -2.67
C THR A 46 -19.66 8.70 -3.74
N GLY A 47 -18.38 9.04 -3.84
CA GLY A 47 -17.91 9.95 -4.87
C GLY A 47 -16.88 10.96 -4.39
N ILE A 48 -16.72 12.04 -5.13
CA ILE A 48 -15.75 13.10 -4.88
C ILE A 48 -16.45 14.33 -4.32
N LEU A 49 -15.88 14.87 -3.25
CA LEU A 49 -16.32 16.09 -2.61
C LEU A 49 -15.13 17.04 -2.40
N LYS A 50 -15.25 18.26 -2.92
CA LYS A 50 -14.33 19.35 -2.61
C LYS A 50 -15.09 20.50 -1.97
N GLY A 51 -14.85 20.73 -0.67
CA GLY A 51 -15.59 21.68 0.17
C GLY A 51 -16.26 21.01 1.38
N THR A 52 -17.15 21.72 2.07
CA THR A 52 -17.97 21.18 3.16
C THR A 52 -19.38 20.88 2.66
N VAL A 53 -19.90 19.69 2.92
CA VAL A 53 -21.29 19.30 2.63
C VAL A 53 -22.07 19.14 3.92
N GLU A 54 -23.17 19.87 4.04
CA GLU A 54 -24.22 19.61 5.01
C GLU A 54 -25.34 18.79 4.33
N CYS A 55 -25.65 17.62 4.90
CA CYS A 55 -26.70 16.73 4.41
C CYS A 55 -27.95 16.84 5.29
N TYR A 56 -29.08 17.04 4.66
CA TYR A 56 -30.39 17.18 5.33
C TYR A 56 -31.36 16.10 4.81
N PHE A 57 -32.11 15.50 5.72
CA PHE A 57 -33.31 14.71 5.43
C PHE A 57 -34.56 15.45 5.90
N ASN A 58 -35.50 15.68 4.99
CA ASN A 58 -36.75 16.35 5.28
C ASN A 58 -36.60 17.66 6.09
N GLY A 59 -35.50 18.39 5.81
CA GLY A 59 -35.16 19.65 6.49
C GLY A 59 -34.33 19.49 7.78
N VAL A 60 -34.09 18.27 8.25
CA VAL A 60 -33.25 18.01 9.44
C VAL A 60 -31.81 17.76 9.01
N LEU A 61 -30.84 18.48 9.60
CA LEU A 61 -29.42 18.24 9.40
C LEU A 61 -29.02 16.90 10.00
N VAL A 62 -28.52 15.98 9.17
CA VAL A 62 -28.15 14.62 9.58
C VAL A 62 -26.65 14.37 9.54
N ALA A 63 -25.88 15.15 8.77
CA ALA A 63 -24.43 15.08 8.74
C ALA A 63 -23.81 16.37 8.17
N THR A 64 -22.60 16.65 8.60
CA THR A 64 -21.69 17.64 8.00
C THR A 64 -20.35 16.99 7.75
N GLU A 65 -19.87 17.04 6.51
CA GLU A 65 -18.60 16.47 6.10
C GLU A 65 -17.76 17.51 5.36
N THR A 66 -16.46 17.50 5.66
CA THR A 66 -15.47 18.33 4.98
C THR A 66 -14.39 17.39 4.45
N SER A 67 -14.31 17.21 3.14
CA SER A 67 -13.34 16.30 2.53
C SER A 67 -13.10 16.67 1.06
N ARG A 68 -11.94 16.30 0.52
CA ARG A 68 -11.62 16.41 -0.90
C ARG A 68 -12.10 15.18 -1.70
N GLN A 69 -12.04 13.99 -1.10
CA GLN A 69 -12.53 12.75 -1.69
C GLN A 69 -13.26 11.93 -0.64
N THR A 70 -14.46 11.46 -0.95
CA THR A 70 -15.19 10.50 -0.11
C THR A 70 -15.45 9.23 -0.90
N THR A 71 -14.86 8.13 -0.46
CA THR A 71 -15.10 6.80 -1.02
C THR A 71 -16.25 6.06 -0.33
N GLY A 72 -17.07 6.76 0.47
CA GLY A 72 -18.24 6.16 1.09
C GLY A 72 -18.59 6.73 2.45
N LEU A 73 -19.29 7.87 2.46
CA LEU A 73 -19.88 8.43 3.67
C LEU A 73 -21.19 7.72 4.00
N SER A 74 -21.24 7.03 5.13
CA SER A 74 -22.46 6.37 5.61
C SER A 74 -23.09 7.16 6.74
N ILE A 75 -24.28 7.71 6.49
CA ILE A 75 -25.02 8.60 7.39
C ILE A 75 -26.25 7.85 7.93
N ASN A 76 -26.52 7.94 9.23
CA ASN A 76 -27.80 7.48 9.76
C ASN A 76 -28.91 8.34 9.17
N ALA A 77 -29.84 7.71 8.49
CA ALA A 77 -30.97 8.39 7.86
C ALA A 77 -32.10 8.65 8.88
N THR A 78 -31.77 9.37 9.95
CA THR A 78 -32.77 9.81 10.94
C THR A 78 -33.68 10.86 10.30
N GLY A 79 -34.99 10.71 10.46
CA GLY A 79 -35.96 11.61 9.86
C GLY A 79 -36.55 11.14 8.52
N LEU A 80 -36.23 9.93 8.05
CA LEU A 80 -36.91 9.29 6.95
C LEU A 80 -38.35 8.87 7.37
N LEU A 81 -39.28 9.15 6.48
CA LEU A 81 -40.67 8.80 6.64
C LEU A 81 -41.12 7.82 5.56
N PRO A 82 -41.97 6.84 5.84
CA PRO A 82 -42.62 6.05 4.79
C PRO A 82 -43.30 6.97 3.77
N GLY A 83 -43.09 6.73 2.49
CA GLY A 83 -43.59 7.56 1.41
C GLY A 83 -42.55 8.54 0.85
N ALA A 84 -42.97 9.76 0.54
CA ALA A 84 -42.10 10.76 -0.10
C ALA A 84 -41.14 11.40 0.89
N ASN A 85 -39.87 11.44 0.55
CA ASN A 85 -38.78 12.05 1.31
C ASN A 85 -37.96 13.01 0.44
N LEU A 86 -37.27 13.95 1.07
CA LEU A 86 -36.40 14.93 0.45
C LEU A 86 -35.00 14.83 1.05
N VAL A 87 -34.00 14.50 0.24
CA VAL A 87 -32.60 14.72 0.56
C VAL A 87 -32.20 16.07 0.04
N ALA A 88 -31.58 16.89 0.88
CA ALA A 88 -30.96 18.14 0.46
C ALA A 88 -29.49 18.18 0.89
N LEU A 89 -28.64 18.65 -0.01
CA LEU A 89 -27.22 18.87 0.23
C LEU A 89 -26.94 20.36 0.09
N LYS A 90 -26.22 20.91 1.07
CA LYS A 90 -25.68 22.26 0.99
C LYS A 90 -24.16 22.14 0.92
N LEU A 91 -23.60 22.51 -0.21
CA LEU A 91 -22.17 22.51 -0.47
C LEU A 91 -21.60 23.89 -0.24
N ILE A 92 -20.65 23.99 0.68
CA ILE A 92 -19.97 25.22 1.07
C ILE A 92 -18.54 25.15 0.55
N PRO A 93 -18.12 26.04 -0.37
CA PRO A 93 -16.75 26.09 -0.86
C PRO A 93 -15.75 26.32 0.27
N ALA A 94 -14.57 25.72 0.19
CA ALA A 94 -13.47 26.10 1.05
C ALA A 94 -13.01 27.53 0.75
N GLN A 95 -12.70 28.32 1.76
CA GLN A 95 -12.33 29.72 1.58
C GLN A 95 -11.10 29.95 0.69
N ALA A 96 -10.19 28.98 0.65
CA ALA A 96 -8.96 29.04 -0.12
C ALA A 96 -9.07 28.51 -1.58
N SER A 97 -10.20 27.93 -1.96
CA SER A 97 -10.39 27.40 -3.31
C SER A 97 -11.73 27.81 -3.88
N PRO A 98 -11.75 28.57 -5.00
CA PRO A 98 -13.00 28.91 -5.69
C PRO A 98 -13.66 27.69 -6.33
N ASP A 99 -12.95 26.55 -6.41
CA ASP A 99 -13.39 25.36 -7.08
C ASP A 99 -14.21 24.47 -6.15
N VAL A 100 -15.33 24.04 -6.64
CA VAL A 100 -16.26 23.16 -5.95
C VAL A 100 -16.54 21.98 -6.86
N VAL A 101 -16.26 20.77 -6.37
CA VAL A 101 -16.62 19.54 -7.06
C VAL A 101 -17.59 18.75 -6.18
N LEU A 102 -18.68 18.32 -6.76
CA LEU A 102 -19.66 17.43 -6.15
C LEU A 102 -20.03 16.35 -7.16
N ASP A 103 -19.40 15.20 -7.05
CA ASP A 103 -19.79 13.98 -7.78
C ASP A 103 -20.16 12.92 -6.76
N LEU A 104 -21.44 12.87 -6.40
CA LEU A 104 -21.94 11.96 -5.38
C LEU A 104 -23.04 11.07 -5.91
N ALA A 105 -22.87 9.77 -5.77
CA ALA A 105 -23.95 8.80 -5.82
C ALA A 105 -24.53 8.61 -4.42
N ALA A 106 -25.85 8.55 -4.30
CA ALA A 106 -26.54 8.34 -3.03
C ALA A 106 -27.34 7.04 -3.09
N SER A 107 -27.12 6.15 -2.13
CA SER A 107 -27.87 4.91 -1.96
C SER A 107 -28.43 4.81 -0.55
N LEU A 108 -29.70 4.39 -0.42
CA LEU A 108 -30.29 4.11 0.87
C LEU A 108 -30.10 2.62 1.20
N LEU A 109 -29.45 2.33 2.32
CA LEU A 109 -29.08 0.99 2.76
C LEU A 109 -29.68 0.69 4.13
N ASP A 110 -29.95 -0.59 4.42
CA ASP A 110 -30.23 -1.03 5.78
C ASP A 110 -28.91 -1.08 6.58
N GLY A 111 -28.84 -0.31 7.65
CA GLY A 111 -27.65 -0.19 8.50
C GLY A 111 -27.27 -1.47 9.25
N THR A 112 -28.14 -2.48 9.30
CA THR A 112 -27.84 -3.80 9.87
C THR A 112 -27.15 -4.71 8.87
N THR A 113 -27.29 -4.44 7.58
CA THR A 113 -26.61 -5.17 6.51
C THR A 113 -25.50 -4.29 5.92
N SER A 114 -24.25 -4.60 6.29
CA SER A 114 -23.10 -4.12 5.54
C SER A 114 -23.17 -4.74 4.14
N VAL A 115 -23.70 -4.03 3.18
CA VAL A 115 -23.79 -4.50 1.80
C VAL A 115 -22.58 -3.98 1.05
N ALA A 116 -21.82 -4.87 0.45
CA ALA A 116 -20.79 -4.48 -0.49
C ALA A 116 -21.42 -3.62 -1.62
N PRO A 117 -20.79 -2.53 -2.06
CA PRO A 117 -21.26 -1.77 -3.21
C PRO A 117 -21.37 -2.72 -4.43
N ALA A 118 -22.39 -2.53 -5.25
CA ALA A 118 -22.46 -3.26 -6.52
C ALA A 118 -21.27 -2.82 -7.39
N LEU A 119 -20.64 -3.78 -8.07
CA LEU A 119 -19.65 -3.47 -9.08
C LEU A 119 -20.27 -2.55 -10.15
N PRO A 120 -19.55 -1.50 -10.59
CA PRO A 120 -20.06 -0.64 -11.65
C PRO A 120 -20.27 -1.45 -12.94
N PRO A 121 -21.11 -0.96 -13.89
CA PRO A 121 -21.32 -1.64 -15.17
C PRO A 121 -19.98 -1.91 -15.88
N THR A 122 -19.86 -3.05 -16.52
CA THR A 122 -18.68 -3.41 -17.33
C THR A 122 -18.46 -2.43 -18.45
N LEU A 123 -17.21 -2.08 -18.71
CA LEU A 123 -16.84 -1.23 -19.82
C LEU A 123 -16.92 -2.01 -21.16
N PRO A 124 -17.19 -1.34 -22.29
CA PRO A 124 -17.06 -1.95 -23.61
C PRO A 124 -15.66 -2.55 -23.78
N GLY A 125 -15.55 -3.74 -24.36
CA GLY A 125 -14.26 -4.41 -24.57
C GLY A 125 -13.76 -4.35 -26.00
N THR A 126 -14.17 -3.34 -26.80
CA THR A 126 -13.81 -3.23 -28.23
C THR A 126 -12.35 -2.82 -28.44
N VAL A 127 -11.86 -1.89 -27.64
CA VAL A 127 -10.44 -1.51 -27.52
C VAL A 127 -10.17 -1.35 -26.05
N VAL A 128 -9.03 -1.81 -25.58
CA VAL A 128 -8.66 -1.76 -24.16
C VAL A 128 -7.31 -1.08 -23.98
N VAL A 129 -7.13 -0.37 -22.88
CA VAL A 129 -5.82 0.00 -22.38
C VAL A 129 -5.13 -1.29 -21.93
N ASN A 130 -4.03 -1.63 -22.57
CA ASN A 130 -3.37 -2.92 -22.42
C ASN A 130 -2.14 -2.87 -21.52
N GLU A 131 -1.38 -1.77 -21.62
CA GLU A 131 -0.17 -1.59 -20.82
C GLU A 131 0.05 -0.11 -20.55
N ILE A 132 0.57 0.21 -19.36
CA ILE A 132 0.84 1.59 -18.93
C ILE A 132 2.23 1.65 -18.29
N SER A 133 3.09 2.52 -18.83
CA SER A 133 4.33 2.96 -18.17
C SER A 133 4.11 4.37 -17.63
N TYR A 134 3.52 4.47 -16.44
CA TYR A 134 3.18 5.75 -15.84
C TYR A 134 4.35 6.36 -15.03
N HIS A 135 5.26 5.54 -14.56
CA HIS A 135 6.47 5.98 -13.85
C HIS A 135 7.67 5.23 -14.44
N ALA A 136 8.19 5.77 -15.52
CA ALA A 136 9.37 5.21 -16.17
C ALA A 136 10.57 5.25 -15.22
N ARG A 137 11.38 4.20 -15.24
CA ARG A 137 12.53 4.02 -14.36
C ARG A 137 13.45 5.25 -14.33
N PRO A 138 13.71 5.87 -13.17
CA PRO A 138 14.57 7.03 -13.06
C PRO A 138 16.04 6.69 -13.30
N THR A 139 16.86 7.69 -13.60
CA THR A 139 18.32 7.59 -13.57
C THR A 139 18.80 7.77 -12.13
N TYR A 140 19.37 6.73 -11.55
CA TYR A 140 19.88 6.79 -10.18
C TYR A 140 21.21 7.53 -10.11
N ALA A 141 21.42 8.31 -9.04
CA ALA A 141 22.67 9.00 -8.80
C ALA A 141 23.86 8.02 -8.67
N ASN A 142 24.92 8.28 -9.39
CA ASN A 142 26.17 7.54 -9.30
C ASN A 142 27.33 8.54 -9.18
N PRO A 143 27.72 8.93 -7.95
CA PRO A 143 28.79 9.91 -7.73
C PRO A 143 30.11 9.51 -8.36
N ALA A 144 30.43 8.22 -8.43
CA ALA A 144 31.68 7.74 -9.03
C ALA A 144 31.73 7.97 -10.55
N ALA A 145 30.60 8.06 -11.21
CA ALA A 145 30.49 8.36 -12.65
C ALA A 145 29.99 9.79 -12.90
N ALA A 146 29.92 10.63 -11.87
CA ALA A 146 29.37 12.00 -11.94
C ALA A 146 27.92 12.07 -12.51
N VAL A 147 27.13 11.04 -12.28
CA VAL A 147 25.72 10.99 -12.68
C VAL A 147 24.87 11.49 -11.52
N ALA A 148 24.03 12.51 -11.77
CA ALA A 148 23.02 12.98 -10.83
C ALA A 148 21.75 12.13 -10.95
N PHE A 149 20.91 12.13 -9.91
CA PHE A 149 19.55 11.61 -10.01
C PHE A 149 18.74 12.46 -11.00
N ALA A 150 18.00 11.79 -11.86
CA ALA A 150 17.06 12.44 -12.76
C ALA A 150 15.84 11.55 -12.96
N ASP A 151 14.68 12.14 -12.89
CA ASP A 151 13.44 11.47 -13.25
C ASP A 151 13.38 11.20 -14.75
N ASN A 152 12.59 10.22 -15.16
CA ASN A 152 12.49 9.81 -16.56
C ASN A 152 11.10 10.10 -17.09
N PRO A 153 10.95 11.08 -17.98
CA PRO A 153 9.65 11.45 -18.54
C PRO A 153 9.15 10.51 -19.65
N ALA A 154 9.82 9.38 -19.89
CA ALA A 154 9.50 8.46 -20.97
C ALA A 154 8.27 7.58 -20.65
N GLU A 155 7.14 8.22 -20.39
CA GLU A 155 5.85 7.59 -20.15
C GLU A 155 5.20 7.14 -21.47
N TRP A 156 4.37 6.09 -21.38
CA TRP A 156 3.60 5.64 -22.55
C TRP A 156 2.40 4.79 -22.13
N ILE A 157 1.43 4.71 -23.06
CA ILE A 157 0.21 3.93 -22.94
C ILE A 157 0.08 3.07 -24.18
N GLU A 158 -0.32 1.81 -24.01
CA GLU A 158 -0.62 0.93 -25.12
C GLU A 158 -2.10 0.58 -25.16
N LEU A 159 -2.68 0.66 -26.36
CA LEU A 159 -4.00 0.13 -26.68
C LEU A 159 -3.89 -1.23 -27.35
N HIS A 160 -4.82 -2.11 -27.05
CA HIS A 160 -5.01 -3.40 -27.72
C HIS A 160 -6.43 -3.54 -28.28
N ASN A 161 -6.53 -4.02 -29.51
CA ASN A 161 -7.79 -4.45 -30.11
C ASN A 161 -7.93 -5.98 -30.01
N PRO A 162 -8.64 -6.52 -29.02
CA PRO A 162 -8.82 -7.98 -28.87
C PRO A 162 -9.80 -8.57 -29.90
N GLY A 163 -10.42 -7.74 -30.74
CA GLY A 163 -11.41 -8.12 -31.73
C GLY A 163 -10.80 -8.70 -33.01
N THR A 164 -11.66 -9.24 -33.88
CA THR A 164 -11.29 -9.84 -35.19
C THR A 164 -11.37 -8.89 -36.34
N LEU A 165 -11.80 -7.65 -36.14
CA LEU A 165 -11.91 -6.60 -37.15
C LEU A 165 -11.06 -5.38 -36.71
N PRO A 166 -10.51 -4.60 -37.67
CA PRO A 166 -9.84 -3.36 -37.33
C PRO A 166 -10.85 -2.34 -36.76
N VAL A 167 -10.37 -1.49 -35.88
CA VAL A 167 -11.14 -0.39 -35.27
C VAL A 167 -10.60 0.95 -35.79
N ASP A 168 -11.49 1.81 -36.28
CA ASP A 168 -11.17 3.18 -36.64
C ASP A 168 -11.14 4.04 -35.36
N LEU A 169 -9.96 4.58 -35.05
CA LEU A 169 -9.73 5.46 -33.93
C LEU A 169 -9.85 6.94 -34.26
N SER A 170 -10.26 7.30 -35.49
CA SER A 170 -10.39 8.70 -35.92
C SER A 170 -11.26 9.50 -34.92
N GLY A 171 -10.69 10.55 -34.31
CA GLY A 171 -11.39 11.40 -33.36
C GLY A 171 -11.60 10.81 -31.98
N TRP A 172 -11.07 9.60 -31.71
CA TRP A 172 -10.98 9.10 -30.36
C TRP A 172 -9.97 9.94 -29.56
N ARG A 173 -10.05 9.90 -28.24
CA ARG A 173 -9.13 10.66 -27.39
C ARG A 173 -8.92 10.04 -26.04
N PHE A 174 -7.73 10.26 -25.48
CA PHE A 174 -7.51 10.16 -24.04
C PHE A 174 -7.91 11.45 -23.35
N SER A 175 -8.35 11.36 -22.10
CA SER A 175 -8.72 12.48 -21.23
C SER A 175 -8.44 12.16 -19.77
N ASP A 176 -8.45 13.18 -18.95
CA ASP A 176 -8.22 13.23 -17.51
C ASP A 176 -6.72 13.19 -17.18
N ALA A 177 -6.05 12.04 -17.18
CA ALA A 177 -4.61 11.95 -16.89
C ALA A 177 -3.77 12.69 -17.93
N ILE A 178 -4.04 12.45 -19.20
CA ILE A 178 -3.37 13.06 -20.35
C ILE A 178 -4.38 13.54 -21.39
N ASP A 179 -3.94 14.44 -22.26
CA ASP A 179 -4.69 14.88 -23.44
C ASP A 179 -4.01 14.39 -24.72
N TYR A 180 -4.69 13.51 -25.45
CA TYR A 180 -4.26 13.04 -26.78
C TYR A 180 -5.48 12.75 -27.65
N ALA A 181 -5.49 13.28 -28.86
CA ALA A 181 -6.53 12.99 -29.87
C ALA A 181 -5.94 12.19 -31.03
N PHE A 182 -6.54 11.03 -31.31
CA PHE A 182 -6.14 10.21 -32.46
C PHE A 182 -6.43 10.93 -33.78
N PRO A 183 -5.45 11.02 -34.69
CA PRO A 183 -5.63 11.73 -35.96
C PRO A 183 -6.64 11.01 -36.87
N ALA A 184 -7.17 11.76 -37.83
CA ALA A 184 -8.03 11.18 -38.86
C ALA A 184 -7.30 10.07 -39.63
N GLY A 185 -7.95 8.93 -39.82
CA GLY A 185 -7.38 7.73 -40.41
C GLY A 185 -6.56 6.85 -39.50
N ALA A 186 -6.47 7.18 -38.22
CA ALA A 186 -5.86 6.29 -37.23
C ALA A 186 -6.65 4.99 -37.11
N GLN A 187 -5.99 3.86 -37.26
CA GLN A 187 -6.60 2.53 -37.18
C GLN A 187 -5.81 1.59 -36.26
N LEU A 188 -6.54 0.78 -35.51
CA LEU A 188 -5.98 -0.31 -34.74
C LEU A 188 -6.42 -1.64 -35.34
N THR A 189 -5.46 -2.37 -35.93
CA THR A 189 -5.73 -3.64 -36.63
C THR A 189 -6.32 -4.69 -35.67
N ALA A 190 -6.99 -5.70 -36.23
CA ALA A 190 -7.48 -6.84 -35.50
C ALA A 190 -6.33 -7.56 -34.76
N GLY A 191 -6.48 -7.78 -33.45
CA GLY A 191 -5.43 -8.33 -32.59
C GLY A 191 -4.20 -7.45 -32.39
N GLY A 192 -4.21 -6.21 -32.94
CA GLY A 192 -3.07 -5.30 -32.95
C GLY A 192 -2.89 -4.51 -31.67
N PHE A 193 -1.72 -3.88 -31.57
CA PHE A 193 -1.29 -3.01 -30.47
C PHE A 193 -0.92 -1.64 -31.02
N LEU A 194 -1.14 -0.59 -30.23
CA LEU A 194 -0.78 0.79 -30.59
C LEU A 194 -0.25 1.52 -29.37
N VAL A 195 1.01 1.92 -29.40
CA VAL A 195 1.66 2.70 -28.35
C VAL A 195 1.51 4.18 -28.62
N VAL A 196 1.14 4.94 -27.59
CA VAL A 196 1.14 6.41 -27.56
C VAL A 196 2.13 6.83 -26.48
N ASP A 197 3.21 7.49 -26.85
CA ASP A 197 4.29 7.88 -25.96
C ASP A 197 4.23 9.37 -25.56
N HIS A 198 5.02 9.74 -24.55
CA HIS A 198 5.07 11.08 -23.96
C HIS A 198 5.39 12.21 -24.96
N THR A 199 5.91 11.91 -26.15
CA THR A 199 6.17 12.92 -27.18
C THR A 199 4.93 13.25 -27.99
N GLN A 200 3.87 12.45 -27.88
CA GLN A 200 2.64 12.54 -28.66
C GLN A 200 1.48 13.16 -27.86
N PHE A 201 1.46 13.02 -26.55
CA PHE A 201 0.41 13.56 -25.69
C PHE A 201 0.86 14.79 -24.91
N SER A 202 -0.08 15.56 -24.39
CA SER A 202 0.17 16.62 -23.40
C SER A 202 -0.31 16.20 -22.01
N GLY A 203 0.31 16.75 -20.97
CA GLY A 203 0.14 16.30 -19.59
C GLY A 203 1.19 15.25 -19.23
N THR A 204 1.05 14.67 -18.05
CA THR A 204 1.89 13.59 -17.51
C THR A 204 1.03 12.61 -16.76
N LEU A 205 1.38 11.34 -16.79
CA LEU A 205 0.78 10.31 -15.96
C LEU A 205 1.30 10.49 -14.52
N ALA A 206 0.41 10.74 -13.58
CA ALA A 206 0.84 10.99 -12.20
C ALA A 206 1.46 9.73 -11.57
N ASN A 207 2.67 9.85 -11.01
CA ASN A 207 3.40 8.72 -10.37
C ASN A 207 2.63 8.07 -9.23
N ARG A 208 1.72 8.79 -8.57
CA ARG A 208 0.94 8.29 -7.42
C ARG A 208 -0.44 7.80 -7.76
N GLY A 209 -0.74 7.73 -9.01
CA GLY A 209 -2.04 7.31 -9.48
C GLY A 209 -2.82 8.43 -10.15
N ASP A 210 -3.54 8.03 -11.16
CA ASP A 210 -4.33 8.92 -11.99
C ASP A 210 -5.53 8.15 -12.56
N ARG A 211 -6.36 8.87 -13.31
CA ARG A 211 -7.51 8.29 -13.97
C ARG A 211 -7.38 8.50 -15.49
N LEU A 212 -6.94 7.47 -16.18
CA LEU A 212 -6.86 7.46 -17.61
C LEU A 212 -8.20 7.04 -18.22
N ARG A 213 -8.75 7.85 -19.15
CA ARG A 213 -9.99 7.54 -19.86
C ARG A 213 -9.79 7.57 -21.36
N LEU A 214 -10.27 6.52 -22.04
CA LEU A 214 -10.36 6.46 -23.49
C LEU A 214 -11.81 6.71 -23.88
N ARG A 215 -12.02 7.69 -24.80
CA ARG A 215 -13.34 8.05 -25.33
C ARG A 215 -13.34 7.93 -26.86
N ASP A 216 -14.48 7.55 -27.40
CA ASP A 216 -14.67 7.51 -28.87
C ASP A 216 -14.99 8.90 -29.44
N ALA A 217 -15.16 8.96 -30.74
CA ALA A 217 -15.48 10.19 -31.50
C ALA A 217 -16.84 10.82 -31.09
N THR A 218 -17.73 10.08 -30.42
CA THR A 218 -19.01 10.57 -29.88
C THR A 218 -18.93 11.00 -28.43
N ASP A 219 -17.73 10.98 -27.85
CA ASP A 219 -17.44 11.23 -26.42
C ASP A 219 -17.93 10.12 -25.46
N ALA A 220 -18.31 8.96 -25.97
CA ALA A 220 -18.67 7.83 -25.14
C ALA A 220 -17.42 7.22 -24.47
N LEU A 221 -17.52 6.86 -23.20
CA LEU A 221 -16.46 6.20 -22.45
C LEU A 221 -16.29 4.77 -22.96
N ILE A 222 -15.12 4.46 -23.52
CA ILE A 222 -14.75 3.13 -24.02
C ILE A 222 -13.97 2.36 -22.97
N ASP A 223 -12.99 3.03 -22.29
CA ASP A 223 -12.18 2.41 -21.27
C ASP A 223 -11.78 3.40 -20.18
N GLU A 224 -11.49 2.88 -18.97
CA GLU A 224 -11.09 3.67 -17.80
C GLU A 224 -10.14 2.86 -16.91
N VAL A 225 -9.02 3.46 -16.56
CA VAL A 225 -8.03 2.88 -15.64
C VAL A 225 -7.70 3.90 -14.54
N PRO A 226 -8.24 3.73 -13.32
CA PRO A 226 -7.92 4.56 -12.17
C PRO A 226 -6.73 3.95 -11.40
N TYR A 227 -5.54 3.88 -12.01
CA TYR A 227 -4.38 3.25 -11.40
C TYR A 227 -3.86 4.04 -10.17
N LEU A 228 -3.19 3.31 -9.26
CA LEU A 228 -2.51 3.83 -8.07
C LEU A 228 -1.12 3.19 -7.95
N ASP A 229 -0.27 3.75 -7.09
CA ASP A 229 1.14 3.37 -6.89
C ASP A 229 1.39 2.30 -5.81
N ASP A 230 0.40 2.02 -4.95
CA ASP A 230 0.52 1.16 -3.76
C ASP A 230 -0.81 0.41 -3.52
N GLY A 231 -0.90 -0.28 -2.40
CA GLY A 231 -2.08 -1.02 -1.97
C GLY A 231 -2.22 -2.37 -2.67
N ARG A 232 -3.26 -2.51 -3.48
CA ARG A 232 -3.51 -3.71 -4.31
C ARG A 232 -2.94 -3.58 -5.72
N TRP A 233 -2.47 -2.39 -6.11
CA TRP A 233 -1.83 -2.16 -7.40
C TRP A 233 -0.39 -2.66 -7.40
N PRO A 234 0.14 -3.10 -8.56
CA PRO A 234 1.51 -3.61 -8.67
C PRO A 234 2.57 -2.55 -8.35
N GLU A 235 3.15 -2.58 -7.16
CA GLU A 235 4.14 -1.60 -6.66
C GLU A 235 5.40 -1.48 -7.55
N LEU A 236 5.78 -2.54 -8.29
CA LEU A 236 6.97 -2.53 -9.16
C LEU A 236 6.82 -1.67 -10.42
N ALA A 237 5.60 -1.27 -10.76
CA ALA A 237 5.34 -0.35 -11.87
C ALA A 237 5.59 1.12 -11.48
N ASP A 238 5.71 1.42 -10.18
CA ASP A 238 6.03 2.74 -9.66
C ASP A 238 7.56 2.96 -9.63
N GLY A 239 8.14 3.30 -10.79
CA GLY A 239 9.59 3.54 -10.92
C GLY A 239 10.48 2.31 -10.70
N GLY A 240 9.91 1.15 -10.41
CA GLY A 240 10.62 -0.10 -10.14
C GLY A 240 11.12 -0.82 -11.40
N GLY A 241 10.92 -0.24 -12.57
CA GLY A 241 11.39 -0.81 -13.83
C GLY A 241 10.44 -1.79 -14.49
N SER A 242 9.26 -1.98 -13.95
CA SER A 242 8.15 -2.71 -14.59
C SER A 242 7.10 -1.73 -15.12
N THR A 243 6.19 -2.22 -15.95
CA THR A 243 4.99 -1.52 -16.39
C THR A 243 3.75 -2.17 -15.78
N LEU A 244 2.60 -1.53 -15.88
CA LEU A 244 1.31 -2.15 -15.58
C LEU A 244 0.82 -2.90 -16.82
N GLU A 245 0.75 -4.23 -16.76
CA GLU A 245 0.21 -5.07 -17.82
C GLU A 245 -1.19 -5.57 -17.46
N LEU A 246 -2.15 -5.38 -18.37
CA LEU A 246 -3.48 -5.97 -18.26
C LEU A 246 -3.37 -7.49 -18.42
N ILE A 247 -3.87 -8.26 -17.43
CA ILE A 247 -3.77 -9.73 -17.45
C ILE A 247 -4.74 -10.41 -18.42
N HIS A 248 -5.85 -9.75 -18.75
CA HIS A 248 -6.82 -10.30 -19.69
C HIS A 248 -7.72 -9.18 -20.29
N PRO A 249 -7.96 -9.14 -21.61
CA PRO A 249 -8.71 -8.04 -22.24
C PRO A 249 -10.17 -7.90 -21.77
N ARG A 250 -10.75 -8.95 -21.20
CA ARG A 250 -12.13 -8.93 -20.66
C ARG A 250 -12.19 -8.63 -19.16
N ALA A 251 -11.03 -8.52 -18.48
CA ALA A 251 -10.98 -8.13 -17.06
C ALA A 251 -11.46 -6.68 -16.90
N ASP A 252 -11.98 -6.32 -15.72
CA ASP A 252 -12.39 -4.96 -15.42
C ASP A 252 -11.16 -4.09 -15.11
N ARG A 253 -10.73 -3.26 -16.07
CA ARG A 253 -9.54 -2.42 -15.98
C ARG A 253 -9.54 -1.41 -14.83
N ARG A 254 -10.70 -1.21 -14.19
CA ARG A 254 -10.83 -0.34 -13.01
C ARG A 254 -10.39 -1.03 -11.71
N LEU A 255 -10.11 -2.32 -11.75
CA LEU A 255 -9.79 -3.13 -10.57
C LEU A 255 -8.31 -3.52 -10.56
N PRO A 256 -7.63 -3.38 -9.42
CA PRO A 256 -6.20 -3.69 -9.28
C PRO A 256 -5.83 -5.12 -9.72
N GLU A 257 -6.66 -6.11 -9.40
CA GLU A 257 -6.45 -7.52 -9.74
C GLU A 257 -6.48 -7.82 -11.25
N SER A 258 -6.90 -6.86 -12.06
CA SER A 258 -6.82 -6.95 -13.52
C SER A 258 -5.43 -6.62 -14.07
N TRP A 259 -4.53 -6.16 -13.22
CA TRP A 259 -3.21 -5.66 -13.58
C TRP A 259 -2.10 -6.43 -12.89
N ALA A 260 -0.97 -6.58 -13.56
CA ALA A 260 0.25 -7.15 -13.02
C ALA A 260 1.46 -6.29 -13.41
N ALA A 261 2.51 -6.31 -12.60
CA ALA A 261 3.80 -5.76 -13.02
C ALA A 261 4.39 -6.64 -14.14
N SER A 262 4.94 -6.02 -15.17
CA SER A 262 5.63 -6.73 -16.26
C SER A 262 6.80 -7.58 -15.73
N ASP A 263 7.08 -8.70 -16.38
CA ASP A 263 8.13 -9.63 -15.97
C ASP A 263 9.47 -9.29 -16.63
N GLU A 264 10.35 -8.67 -15.85
CA GLU A 264 11.68 -8.28 -16.30
C GLU A 264 12.78 -9.30 -15.97
N THR A 265 12.46 -10.37 -15.25
CA THR A 265 13.43 -11.31 -14.65
C THR A 265 14.33 -12.02 -15.67
N GLY A 266 13.84 -12.26 -16.89
CA GLY A 266 14.59 -12.87 -17.98
C GLY A 266 15.47 -11.92 -18.79
N ARG A 267 15.37 -10.60 -18.58
CA ARG A 267 15.94 -9.59 -19.48
C ARG A 267 17.27 -8.99 -19.00
N SER A 268 17.61 -9.10 -17.72
CA SER A 268 18.88 -8.62 -17.20
C SER A 268 19.96 -9.70 -17.27
N ALA A 269 21.22 -9.25 -17.38
CA ALA A 269 22.39 -10.13 -17.39
C ALA A 269 23.03 -10.22 -16.00
N TRP A 270 23.73 -11.34 -15.75
CA TRP A 270 24.63 -11.42 -14.61
C TRP A 270 25.79 -10.43 -14.76
N GLN A 271 26.17 -9.80 -13.67
CA GLN A 271 27.34 -8.95 -13.57
C GLN A 271 28.19 -9.34 -12.36
N THR A 272 29.50 -9.26 -12.51
CA THR A 272 30.43 -9.47 -11.41
C THR A 272 30.85 -8.11 -10.88
N ILE A 273 30.64 -7.88 -9.59
CA ILE A 273 31.04 -6.69 -8.87
C ILE A 273 32.27 -7.05 -8.05
N THR A 274 33.37 -6.30 -8.25
CA THR A 274 34.59 -6.46 -7.47
C THR A 274 35.18 -5.09 -7.14
N TYR A 275 35.56 -4.89 -5.89
CA TYR A 275 36.23 -3.66 -5.48
C TYR A 275 37.08 -3.90 -4.24
N ARG A 276 38.01 -2.98 -4.01
CA ARG A 276 38.93 -3.00 -2.88
C ARG A 276 38.80 -1.74 -2.06
N ALA A 277 38.93 -1.88 -0.75
CA ALA A 277 38.99 -0.78 0.18
C ALA A 277 39.78 -1.19 1.44
N THR A 278 40.22 -0.21 2.20
CA THR A 278 40.76 -0.46 3.55
C THR A 278 39.65 -0.68 4.55
N GLY A 279 39.93 -1.41 5.63
CA GLY A 279 39.02 -1.56 6.76
C GLY A 279 38.87 -0.31 7.64
N ALA A 280 39.41 0.82 7.18
CA ALA A 280 39.38 2.07 7.93
C ALA A 280 37.96 2.58 8.15
N GLU A 281 37.71 3.21 9.28
CA GLU A 281 36.45 3.88 9.57
C GLU A 281 36.24 5.13 8.72
N PRO A 282 34.98 5.40 8.33
CA PRO A 282 34.64 6.72 7.80
C PRO A 282 34.93 7.80 8.83
N THR A 283 35.44 8.95 8.38
CA THR A 283 35.77 10.09 9.23
C THR A 283 34.57 10.50 10.11
N GLY A 284 34.75 10.55 11.42
CA GLY A 284 33.76 10.99 12.39
C GLY A 284 33.02 9.87 13.14
N SER A 285 33.35 8.62 12.92
CA SER A 285 32.82 7.49 13.66
C SER A 285 33.71 7.18 14.88
N ASN A 286 33.12 7.08 16.07
CA ASN A 286 33.80 6.66 17.30
C ASN A 286 33.54 5.19 17.65
N ASN A 287 33.31 4.34 16.65
CA ASN A 287 32.96 2.95 16.86
C ASN A 287 34.18 2.08 17.16
N PRO A 288 34.12 1.22 18.17
CA PRO A 288 35.20 0.29 18.46
C PRO A 288 35.37 -0.75 17.33
N ASP A 289 36.60 -1.23 17.12
CA ASP A 289 36.99 -2.21 16.09
C ASP A 289 36.56 -3.65 16.39
N ILE A 290 35.41 -3.83 17.03
CA ILE A 290 34.92 -5.14 17.48
C ILE A 290 33.90 -5.79 16.55
N TRP A 291 33.63 -5.21 15.39
CA TRP A 291 32.56 -5.64 14.50
C TRP A 291 33.05 -6.62 13.44
N HIS A 292 32.21 -7.59 13.12
CA HIS A 292 32.56 -8.83 12.45
C HIS A 292 31.62 -9.18 11.29
N GLU A 293 30.91 -8.20 10.71
CA GLU A 293 29.88 -8.49 9.71
C GLU A 293 30.21 -7.93 8.33
N PHE A 294 29.78 -8.67 7.32
CA PHE A 294 29.51 -8.19 5.97
C PHE A 294 28.01 -7.99 5.80
N LEU A 295 27.60 -6.88 5.20
CA LEU A 295 26.23 -6.50 4.96
C LEU A 295 26.01 -6.30 3.46
N LEU A 296 24.90 -6.82 2.95
CA LEU A 296 24.47 -6.69 1.57
C LEU A 296 22.95 -6.39 1.55
N GLY A 297 22.53 -5.41 0.78
CA GLY A 297 21.09 -5.14 0.68
C GLY A 297 20.76 -3.98 -0.24
N PHE A 298 19.52 -3.95 -0.65
CA PHE A 298 18.97 -2.84 -1.41
C PHE A 298 18.75 -1.61 -0.53
N LEU A 299 18.91 -0.43 -1.09
CA LEU A 299 18.58 0.82 -0.41
C LEU A 299 17.08 1.12 -0.45
N ASP A 300 16.36 0.57 -1.42
CA ASP A 300 14.92 0.65 -1.57
C ASP A 300 14.34 -0.70 -2.00
N GLY A 301 13.01 -0.79 -2.16
CA GLY A 301 12.33 -2.01 -2.61
C GLY A 301 12.89 -2.53 -3.93
N GLY A 302 13.29 -3.80 -3.98
CA GLY A 302 13.88 -4.40 -5.17
C GLY A 302 14.29 -5.85 -4.98
N GLU A 303 14.58 -6.52 -6.08
CA GLU A 303 14.92 -7.92 -6.11
C GLU A 303 16.12 -8.21 -7.02
N ALA A 304 17.01 -9.08 -6.58
CA ALA A 304 18.13 -9.58 -7.36
C ALA A 304 18.49 -11.02 -6.99
N LEU A 305 19.13 -11.73 -7.91
CA LEU A 305 19.84 -12.96 -7.59
C LEU A 305 21.29 -12.61 -7.25
N ILE A 306 21.81 -13.19 -6.17
CA ILE A 306 23.16 -12.98 -5.68
C ILE A 306 23.87 -14.33 -5.61
N ASP A 307 25.12 -14.36 -6.05
CA ASP A 307 25.97 -15.57 -6.01
C ASP A 307 27.45 -15.24 -5.82
N ASP A 308 28.26 -16.24 -5.50
CA ASP A 308 29.70 -16.18 -5.35
C ASP A 308 30.20 -15.02 -4.46
N VAL A 309 29.53 -14.80 -3.32
CA VAL A 309 29.89 -13.73 -2.39
C VAL A 309 31.21 -14.04 -1.70
N SER A 310 32.16 -13.13 -1.79
CA SER A 310 33.50 -13.24 -1.26
C SER A 310 33.94 -11.92 -0.59
N VAL A 311 34.55 -12.04 0.56
CA VAL A 311 35.31 -10.97 1.22
C VAL A 311 36.72 -11.51 1.53
N MET A 312 37.68 -11.01 0.85
CA MET A 312 39.08 -11.47 0.95
C MET A 312 39.92 -10.42 1.71
N GLU A 313 40.44 -10.77 2.89
CA GLU A 313 41.41 -9.94 3.60
C GLU A 313 42.80 -10.15 3.00
N ASP A 314 43.55 -9.08 2.80
CA ASP A 314 44.87 -9.05 2.17
C ASP A 314 44.93 -9.84 0.84
N PRO A 315 44.17 -9.43 -0.18
CA PRO A 315 43.92 -10.21 -1.40
C PRO A 315 45.20 -10.51 -2.20
N ASP A 316 46.25 -9.72 -2.03
CA ASP A 316 47.51 -9.90 -2.75
C ASP A 316 48.53 -10.79 -2.00
N THR A 317 48.32 -10.99 -0.70
CA THR A 317 49.26 -11.72 0.17
C THR A 317 48.63 -12.94 0.86
N ALA A 318 47.96 -12.71 1.98
CA ALA A 318 47.39 -13.79 2.79
C ALA A 318 46.13 -14.46 2.17
N LYS A 319 45.39 -13.73 1.36
CA LYS A 319 44.17 -14.20 0.64
C LYS A 319 43.18 -14.92 1.54
N LEU A 320 42.89 -14.33 2.70
CA LEU A 320 42.05 -14.94 3.69
C LEU A 320 40.57 -14.70 3.36
N GLN A 321 39.84 -15.76 2.97
CA GLN A 321 38.41 -15.70 2.73
C GLN A 321 37.63 -15.59 4.04
N LEU A 322 36.73 -14.62 4.11
CA LEU A 322 35.98 -14.30 5.32
C LEU A 322 34.47 -14.64 5.22
N ILE A 323 33.95 -14.95 4.03
CA ILE A 323 32.54 -15.39 3.87
C ILE A 323 32.46 -16.91 4.03
N GLN A 324 31.52 -17.36 4.88
CA GLN A 324 31.38 -18.77 5.21
C GLN A 324 30.46 -19.54 4.24
N ASN A 325 29.51 -18.85 3.62
CA ASN A 325 28.54 -19.44 2.70
C ASN A 325 28.19 -18.41 1.62
N GLY A 326 29.04 -18.27 0.62
CA GLY A 326 28.89 -17.27 -0.45
C GLY A 326 28.32 -17.81 -1.75
N SER A 327 28.34 -19.14 -1.94
CA SER A 327 27.81 -19.82 -3.14
C SER A 327 26.44 -20.46 -2.93
N PHE A 328 25.96 -20.55 -1.69
CA PHE A 328 24.64 -21.06 -1.30
C PHE A 328 24.34 -22.53 -1.70
N GLU A 329 25.31 -23.27 -2.23
CA GLU A 329 25.14 -24.62 -2.79
C GLU A 329 24.68 -25.65 -1.75
N GLY A 330 25.10 -25.49 -0.48
CA GLY A 330 24.71 -26.36 0.62
C GLY A 330 23.28 -26.17 1.13
N ASP A 331 22.61 -25.10 0.74
CA ASP A 331 21.35 -24.67 1.33
C ASP A 331 20.12 -25.33 0.70
N THR A 332 18.97 -25.18 1.36
CA THR A 332 17.67 -25.69 0.87
C THR A 332 16.91 -24.58 0.14
N ILE A 333 16.52 -24.85 -1.11
CA ILE A 333 15.67 -23.94 -1.91
C ILE A 333 14.38 -23.61 -1.15
N GLY A 334 14.01 -22.33 -1.14
CA GLY A 334 12.81 -21.80 -0.48
C GLY A 334 13.02 -21.40 0.98
N LEU A 335 14.18 -21.73 1.59
CA LEU A 335 14.55 -21.34 2.94
C LEU A 335 15.59 -20.22 2.94
N GLY A 336 15.81 -19.60 4.11
CA GLY A 336 16.91 -18.65 4.32
C GLY A 336 18.28 -19.32 4.16
N ALA A 337 19.29 -18.55 3.74
CA ALA A 337 20.64 -19.04 3.56
C ALA A 337 21.35 -19.29 4.91
N ALA A 338 22.00 -20.42 5.05
CA ALA A 338 22.77 -20.76 6.24
C ALA A 338 23.90 -19.73 6.46
N LYS A 339 24.18 -19.36 7.69
CA LYS A 339 25.16 -18.34 8.08
C LYS A 339 24.77 -16.91 7.70
N TRP A 340 23.61 -16.69 7.10
CA TRP A 340 23.10 -15.37 6.77
C TRP A 340 21.89 -15.03 7.65
N ARG A 341 21.79 -13.78 8.04
CA ARG A 341 20.64 -13.18 8.71
C ARG A 341 19.93 -12.30 7.69
N LEU A 342 18.69 -12.63 7.41
CA LEU A 342 17.83 -11.91 6.48
C LEU A 342 16.87 -11.06 7.32
N LEU A 343 17.18 -9.77 7.47
CA LEU A 343 16.58 -8.91 8.48
C LEU A 343 15.74 -7.78 7.87
N GLY A 344 14.75 -7.34 8.63
CA GLY A 344 13.94 -6.19 8.28
C GLY A 344 13.26 -6.33 6.94
N THR A 345 13.43 -5.34 6.06
CA THR A 345 12.87 -5.35 4.69
C THR A 345 13.37 -6.51 3.83
N HIS A 346 14.50 -7.12 4.17
CA HIS A 346 15.07 -8.27 3.46
C HIS A 346 14.63 -9.64 4.00
N LYS A 347 13.72 -9.68 4.95
CA LYS A 347 13.25 -10.92 5.61
C LYS A 347 12.67 -11.95 4.64
N THR A 348 12.13 -11.54 3.51
CA THR A 348 11.55 -12.42 2.49
C THR A 348 12.56 -13.07 1.56
N SER A 349 13.83 -12.68 1.65
CA SER A 349 14.92 -13.28 0.87
C SER A 349 15.05 -14.77 1.19
N LYS A 350 15.43 -15.55 0.18
CA LYS A 350 15.52 -17.02 0.28
C LYS A 350 16.48 -17.59 -0.75
N VAL A 351 16.94 -18.81 -0.51
CA VAL A 351 17.70 -19.54 -1.52
C VAL A 351 16.77 -19.98 -2.66
N ALA A 352 17.22 -19.79 -3.88
CA ALA A 352 16.51 -20.18 -5.11
C ALA A 352 17.39 -21.07 -5.99
N ALA A 353 16.78 -21.77 -6.95
CA ALA A 353 17.53 -22.45 -7.99
C ALA A 353 18.24 -21.42 -8.90
N HIS A 354 19.45 -21.73 -9.33
CA HIS A 354 20.11 -20.89 -10.32
C HIS A 354 19.33 -20.93 -11.66
N PRO A 355 19.08 -19.79 -12.31
CA PRO A 355 18.23 -19.74 -13.52
C PRO A 355 18.78 -20.56 -14.69
N ASP A 356 20.07 -20.84 -14.72
CA ASP A 356 20.69 -21.69 -15.75
C ASP A 356 20.53 -23.20 -15.47
N GLY A 357 19.81 -23.55 -14.42
CA GLY A 357 19.45 -24.92 -14.06
C GLY A 357 20.52 -25.69 -13.28
N VAL A 358 21.67 -25.10 -12.99
CA VAL A 358 22.77 -25.73 -12.23
C VAL A 358 23.17 -24.84 -11.05
N GLY A 359 23.05 -25.37 -9.83
CA GLY A 359 23.41 -24.67 -8.61
C GLY A 359 22.28 -23.88 -7.96
N LYS A 360 22.64 -23.07 -6.97
CA LYS A 360 21.73 -22.27 -6.15
C LYS A 360 22.25 -20.87 -5.98
N VAL A 361 21.34 -19.95 -5.72
CA VAL A 361 21.61 -18.52 -5.53
C VAL A 361 20.80 -18.00 -4.36
N LEU A 362 21.20 -16.88 -3.79
CA LEU A 362 20.34 -16.12 -2.89
C LEU A 362 19.44 -15.20 -3.72
N HIS A 363 18.13 -15.43 -3.68
CA HIS A 363 17.13 -14.45 -4.11
C HIS A 363 17.03 -13.41 -3.01
N LEU A 364 17.71 -12.30 -3.20
CA LEU A 364 17.69 -11.15 -2.30
C LEU A 364 16.49 -10.28 -2.65
N ALA A 365 15.58 -10.07 -1.71
CA ALA A 365 14.37 -9.27 -1.91
C ALA A 365 14.22 -8.26 -0.78
N ALA A 366 14.04 -6.99 -1.14
CA ALA A 366 13.72 -5.90 -0.23
C ALA A 366 12.30 -5.39 -0.47
N THR A 367 11.48 -5.32 0.59
CA THR A 367 10.06 -4.93 0.50
C THR A 367 9.84 -3.42 0.67
N ALA A 368 10.84 -2.64 0.99
CA ALA A 368 10.78 -1.19 1.18
C ALA A 368 12.18 -0.61 1.40
N ALA A 369 12.27 0.71 1.48
CA ALA A 369 13.50 1.44 1.79
C ALA A 369 14.17 0.98 3.09
N ALA A 370 15.48 0.78 3.00
CA ALA A 370 16.33 0.36 4.12
C ALA A 370 16.88 1.59 4.86
N GLU A 371 16.13 2.11 5.82
CA GLU A 371 16.53 3.28 6.62
C GLU A 371 17.59 2.94 7.70
N HIS A 372 17.79 1.64 8.02
CA HIS A 372 18.67 1.20 9.10
C HIS A 372 19.46 -0.05 8.74
N THR A 373 20.59 -0.27 9.44
CA THR A 373 21.46 -1.44 9.25
C THR A 373 20.77 -2.78 9.43
N TYR A 374 19.65 -2.84 10.15
CA TYR A 374 18.83 -4.06 10.35
C TYR A 374 17.80 -4.34 9.24
N ASN A 375 17.94 -3.68 8.10
CA ASN A 375 17.14 -3.93 6.90
C ASN A 375 18.06 -4.43 5.78
N THR A 376 18.81 -5.49 6.03
CA THR A 376 19.81 -6.05 5.11
C THR A 376 19.92 -7.56 5.25
N ALA A 377 20.58 -8.20 4.30
CA ALA A 377 21.17 -9.50 4.49
C ALA A 377 22.58 -9.30 5.10
N SER A 378 22.89 -9.99 6.18
CA SER A 378 24.19 -9.89 6.83
C SER A 378 24.76 -11.27 7.19
N THR A 379 26.09 -11.37 7.21
CA THR A 379 26.77 -12.59 7.64
C THR A 379 27.98 -12.25 8.51
N THR A 380 28.21 -13.07 9.53
CA THR A 380 29.39 -12.94 10.39
C THR A 380 30.63 -13.44 9.65
N LEU A 381 31.69 -12.68 9.69
CA LEU A 381 32.96 -13.05 9.08
C LEU A 381 33.55 -14.33 9.70
N ALA A 382 34.16 -15.17 8.90
CA ALA A 382 34.71 -16.46 9.32
C ALA A 382 35.64 -16.33 10.54
N GLY A 383 35.46 -17.23 11.51
CA GLY A 383 36.19 -17.19 12.77
C GLY A 383 35.84 -16.04 13.68
N ASN A 384 34.70 -15.38 13.47
CA ASN A 384 34.29 -14.18 14.20
C ASN A 384 35.43 -13.11 14.16
N ARG A 385 36.04 -12.91 12.99
CA ARG A 385 37.22 -12.10 12.83
C ARG A 385 36.87 -10.61 12.81
N ALA A 386 37.45 -9.86 13.75
CA ALA A 386 37.31 -8.40 13.79
C ALA A 386 37.92 -7.75 12.54
N LEU A 387 37.29 -6.71 12.05
CA LEU A 387 37.81 -5.89 10.98
C LEU A 387 39.07 -5.13 11.45
N ASN A 388 40.08 -5.13 10.62
CA ASN A 388 41.33 -4.41 10.89
C ASN A 388 41.41 -3.16 9.99
N PRO A 389 41.52 -1.95 10.58
CA PRO A 389 41.48 -0.71 9.82
C PRO A 389 42.71 -0.54 8.88
N THR A 390 43.80 -1.27 9.13
CA THR A 390 45.02 -1.17 8.32
C THR A 390 45.09 -2.19 7.19
N LYS A 391 44.16 -3.13 7.13
CA LYS A 391 44.08 -4.18 6.13
C LYS A 391 43.29 -3.76 4.90
N THR A 392 43.65 -4.36 3.76
CA THR A 392 42.89 -4.24 2.52
C THR A 392 41.93 -5.39 2.41
N TYR A 393 40.69 -5.08 2.06
CA TYR A 393 39.64 -6.05 1.80
C TYR A 393 39.24 -5.95 0.33
N GLU A 394 39.10 -7.09 -0.33
CA GLU A 394 38.48 -7.21 -1.64
C GLU A 394 37.10 -7.86 -1.45
N ILE A 395 36.09 -7.13 -1.88
CA ILE A 395 34.71 -7.60 -1.87
C ILE A 395 34.31 -7.94 -3.30
N SER A 396 33.79 -9.14 -3.51
CA SER A 396 33.35 -9.61 -4.82
C SER A 396 32.07 -10.43 -4.70
N PHE A 397 31.15 -10.27 -5.64
CA PHE A 397 29.93 -11.08 -5.78
C PHE A 397 29.37 -10.97 -7.19
N LYS A 398 28.56 -11.94 -7.58
CA LYS A 398 27.75 -11.88 -8.78
C LYS A 398 26.35 -11.39 -8.42
N ALA A 399 25.76 -10.56 -9.26
CA ALA A 399 24.39 -10.09 -9.10
C ALA A 399 23.67 -10.06 -10.45
N LYS A 400 22.38 -10.41 -10.42
CA LYS A 400 21.46 -10.26 -11.55
C LYS A 400 20.21 -9.55 -11.05
N TRP A 401 19.94 -8.35 -11.55
CA TRP A 401 18.75 -7.59 -11.22
C TRP A 401 17.51 -8.31 -11.74
N LEU A 402 16.43 -8.29 -10.97
CA LEU A 402 15.13 -8.89 -11.34
C LEU A 402 14.03 -7.83 -11.43
N ALA A 403 13.90 -6.99 -10.42
CA ALA A 403 12.84 -5.99 -10.33
C ALA A 403 13.18 -4.90 -9.30
N GLY A 404 12.47 -3.78 -9.36
CA GLY A 404 12.55 -2.70 -8.38
C GLY A 404 13.84 -1.89 -8.44
N SER A 405 14.22 -1.30 -7.31
CA SER A 405 15.42 -0.48 -7.20
C SER A 405 16.68 -1.25 -7.60
N PRO A 406 17.56 -0.69 -8.46
CA PRO A 406 18.86 -1.29 -8.78
C PRO A 406 19.95 -0.94 -7.79
N GLN A 407 19.67 -0.18 -6.74
CA GLN A 407 20.67 0.34 -5.80
C GLN A 407 21.05 -0.72 -4.76
N LEU A 408 22.02 -1.56 -5.09
CA LEU A 408 22.56 -2.57 -4.19
C LEU A 408 23.75 -2.02 -3.41
N ASN A 409 23.63 -1.96 -2.09
CA ASN A 409 24.69 -1.55 -1.18
C ASN A 409 25.39 -2.77 -0.56
N SER A 410 26.70 -2.76 -0.59
CA SER A 410 27.56 -3.74 0.08
C SER A 410 28.58 -3.03 0.96
N ARG A 411 28.83 -3.56 2.15
CA ARG A 411 29.75 -2.94 3.11
C ARG A 411 30.22 -3.90 4.18
N LEU A 412 31.35 -3.55 4.77
CA LEU A 412 31.76 -4.10 6.07
C LEU A 412 31.19 -3.18 7.16
N TYR A 413 30.92 -3.74 8.32
CA TYR A 413 30.34 -2.99 9.42
C TYR A 413 31.26 -1.81 9.84
N LEU A 414 30.82 -0.63 10.16
CA LEU A 414 29.50 0.02 10.08
C LEU A 414 29.21 0.61 8.70
N ASN A 415 30.10 1.22 8.04
CA ASN A 415 30.14 1.73 6.66
C ASN A 415 31.58 1.62 6.12
N ARG A 416 32.36 0.66 6.65
CA ARG A 416 33.68 0.38 6.14
C ARG A 416 33.58 -0.29 4.78
N ALA A 417 34.46 0.06 3.89
CA ALA A 417 34.45 -0.45 2.52
C ALA A 417 33.09 -0.38 1.85
N ALA A 418 32.29 0.64 2.17
CA ALA A 418 30.93 0.76 1.65
C ALA A 418 30.92 1.15 0.18
N ARG A 419 30.06 0.47 -0.59
CA ARG A 419 29.84 0.79 -2.00
C ARG A 419 28.37 0.55 -2.36
N THR A 420 27.75 1.54 -3.01
CA THR A 420 26.48 1.36 -3.71
C THR A 420 26.78 1.09 -5.17
N THR A 421 26.27 -0.03 -5.66
CA THR A 421 26.34 -0.43 -7.06
C THR A 421 24.96 -0.28 -7.68
N ILE A 422 24.88 0.40 -8.81
CA ILE A 422 23.66 0.43 -9.63
C ILE A 422 23.71 -0.81 -10.51
N LEU A 423 22.81 -1.75 -10.26
CA LEU A 423 22.72 -2.98 -11.06
C LEU A 423 22.23 -2.65 -12.48
N SER A 424 22.80 -3.35 -13.46
CA SER A 424 22.37 -3.21 -14.85
C SER A 424 20.95 -3.72 -15.03
N GLN A 425 20.13 -2.90 -15.65
CA GLN A 425 18.75 -3.17 -15.95
C GLN A 425 18.54 -3.25 -17.47
N PRO A 426 17.49 -3.92 -17.98
CA PRO A 426 17.20 -3.95 -19.41
C PRO A 426 16.92 -2.54 -19.95
N ALA A 427 17.27 -2.30 -21.21
CA ALA A 427 17.08 -1.00 -21.85
C ALA A 427 15.59 -0.67 -22.07
N LEU A 428 14.79 -1.68 -22.35
CA LEU A 428 13.33 -1.59 -22.52
C LEU A 428 12.65 -2.44 -21.45
N THR A 429 11.57 -1.93 -20.90
CA THR A 429 10.71 -2.62 -19.92
C THR A 429 9.30 -2.77 -20.48
N GLY A 430 8.57 -3.74 -19.95
CA GLY A 430 7.25 -4.08 -20.50
C GLY A 430 7.30 -4.78 -21.84
N THR A 431 6.18 -4.78 -22.54
CA THR A 431 5.98 -5.49 -23.81
C THR A 431 5.40 -4.60 -24.92
N PRO A 432 5.87 -3.34 -25.09
CA PRO A 432 5.27 -2.41 -26.04
C PRO A 432 5.23 -2.97 -27.46
N GLY A 433 4.08 -2.92 -28.10
CA GLY A 433 3.84 -3.43 -29.45
C GLY A 433 3.60 -4.93 -29.53
N SER A 434 3.44 -5.62 -28.40
CA SER A 434 3.26 -7.06 -28.37
C SER A 434 2.33 -7.51 -27.21
N ALA A 435 2.00 -8.80 -27.16
CA ALA A 435 1.15 -9.32 -26.10
C ALA A 435 1.88 -9.28 -24.76
N ASN A 436 1.16 -8.87 -23.71
CA ASN A 436 1.65 -8.76 -22.34
C ASN A 436 2.25 -10.07 -21.84
N GLY A 437 3.39 -9.98 -21.15
CA GLY A 437 4.09 -11.12 -20.54
C GLY A 437 3.27 -11.79 -19.42
N ARG A 438 2.41 -11.04 -18.76
CA ARG A 438 1.51 -11.50 -17.68
C ARG A 438 0.13 -11.93 -18.17
N ARG A 439 -0.10 -11.99 -19.48
CA ARG A 439 -1.39 -12.34 -20.05
C ARG A 439 -1.82 -13.75 -19.65
N LEU A 440 -3.04 -13.87 -19.16
CA LEU A 440 -3.70 -15.12 -18.83
C LEU A 440 -4.65 -15.54 -19.97
N ALA A 441 -4.84 -16.84 -20.14
CA ALA A 441 -5.83 -17.37 -21.08
C ALA A 441 -7.26 -17.14 -20.59
N ASN A 442 -7.44 -17.13 -19.26
CA ASN A 442 -8.68 -16.80 -18.55
C ASN A 442 -8.31 -16.12 -17.24
N ALA A 443 -8.90 -14.96 -16.95
CA ALA A 443 -8.78 -14.30 -15.65
C ALA A 443 -9.87 -14.82 -14.73
N GLY A 444 -9.53 -15.07 -13.48
CA GLY A 444 -10.51 -15.44 -12.47
C GLY A 444 -11.44 -14.27 -12.08
N PRO A 445 -12.54 -14.56 -11.34
CA PRO A 445 -13.52 -13.56 -10.96
C PRO A 445 -12.93 -12.36 -10.21
N ALA A 446 -13.36 -11.17 -10.57
CA ALA A 446 -13.06 -9.95 -9.85
C ALA A 446 -13.89 -9.87 -8.56
N CYS A 447 -13.22 -9.50 -7.45
CA CYS A 447 -13.81 -9.46 -6.11
C CYS A 447 -13.60 -8.10 -5.46
N GLU A 448 -14.64 -7.53 -4.85
CA GLU A 448 -14.56 -6.25 -4.15
C GLU A 448 -15.43 -6.18 -2.89
N GLY A 449 -15.12 -5.20 -2.04
CA GLY A 449 -15.98 -4.79 -0.95
C GLY A 449 -16.16 -5.85 0.15
N LEU A 450 -15.14 -6.68 0.41
CA LEU A 450 -15.18 -7.68 1.49
C LEU A 450 -15.53 -7.02 2.82
N ARG A 451 -16.52 -7.58 3.51
CA ARG A 451 -16.93 -7.13 4.84
C ARG A 451 -17.45 -8.28 5.65
N HIS A 452 -17.27 -8.20 6.96
CA HIS A 452 -17.95 -9.07 7.91
C HIS A 452 -18.84 -8.26 8.86
N SER A 453 -19.91 -8.85 9.36
CA SER A 453 -20.84 -8.21 10.28
C SER A 453 -21.42 -9.23 11.27
N PRO A 454 -21.45 -8.88 12.59
CA PRO A 454 -20.92 -7.66 13.18
C PRO A 454 -19.37 -7.64 13.19
N LEU A 455 -18.76 -6.45 13.19
CA LEU A 455 -17.30 -6.31 13.15
C LEU A 455 -16.61 -6.82 14.44
N VAL A 456 -17.31 -6.74 15.56
CA VAL A 456 -16.88 -7.30 16.86
C VAL A 456 -18.04 -8.15 17.40
N PRO A 457 -18.11 -9.44 17.02
CA PRO A 457 -19.22 -10.30 17.40
C PRO A 457 -19.16 -10.65 18.90
N ALA A 458 -20.33 -10.73 19.52
CA ALA A 458 -20.48 -11.36 20.84
C ALA A 458 -20.30 -12.88 20.72
N ALA A 459 -20.07 -13.53 21.88
CA ALA A 459 -19.97 -14.99 21.93
C ALA A 459 -21.22 -15.66 21.33
N SER A 460 -21.00 -16.74 20.59
CA SER A 460 -22.04 -17.55 19.93
C SER A 460 -22.86 -16.83 18.85
N LEU A 461 -22.54 -15.58 18.53
CA LEU A 461 -23.22 -14.85 17.46
C LEU A 461 -22.59 -15.20 16.10
N PRO A 462 -23.38 -15.70 15.13
CA PRO A 462 -22.87 -15.95 13.78
C PRO A 462 -22.42 -14.65 13.11
N VAL A 463 -21.42 -14.75 12.23
CA VAL A 463 -20.86 -13.63 11.49
C VAL A 463 -21.13 -13.80 10.00
N ARG A 464 -21.81 -12.82 9.40
CA ARG A 464 -22.03 -12.78 7.97
C ARG A 464 -20.84 -12.13 7.29
N VAL A 465 -20.28 -12.80 6.28
CA VAL A 465 -19.27 -12.26 5.37
C VAL A 465 -19.94 -11.98 4.03
N SER A 466 -19.63 -10.85 3.42
CA SER A 466 -20.17 -10.43 2.13
C SER A 466 -19.12 -9.75 1.27
N LEU A 467 -19.26 -9.90 -0.05
CA LEU A 467 -18.48 -9.19 -1.06
C LEU A 467 -19.26 -9.16 -2.38
N SER A 468 -18.79 -8.35 -3.32
CA SER A 468 -19.23 -8.37 -4.71
C SER A 468 -18.28 -9.20 -5.54
N ILE A 469 -18.82 -10.03 -6.45
CA ILE A 469 -18.06 -10.87 -7.38
C ILE A 469 -18.64 -10.67 -8.76
N ALA A 470 -17.79 -10.43 -9.75
CA ALA A 470 -18.18 -10.36 -11.15
C ALA A 470 -17.17 -11.10 -12.02
N ASP A 471 -17.68 -11.73 -13.08
CA ASP A 471 -16.86 -12.42 -14.05
C ASP A 471 -17.55 -12.43 -15.42
N PRO A 472 -16.83 -12.16 -16.54
CA PRO A 472 -17.40 -12.18 -17.88
C PRO A 472 -17.91 -13.56 -18.33
N ASP A 473 -17.33 -14.65 -17.82
CA ASP A 473 -17.70 -16.03 -18.14
C ASP A 473 -18.75 -16.58 -17.17
N GLY A 474 -19.05 -15.80 -16.15
CA GLY A 474 -20.00 -16.12 -15.08
C GLY A 474 -19.40 -17.00 -13.99
N LEU A 475 -19.85 -16.78 -12.78
CA LEU A 475 -19.38 -17.50 -11.60
C LEU A 475 -19.91 -18.94 -11.58
N ALA A 476 -19.03 -19.91 -11.30
CA ALA A 476 -19.40 -21.29 -11.00
C ALA A 476 -19.65 -21.47 -9.50
N GLU A 477 -18.75 -20.97 -8.64
CA GLU A 477 -18.90 -21.06 -7.20
C GLU A 477 -18.15 -19.94 -6.46
N ALA A 478 -18.63 -19.61 -5.26
CA ALA A 478 -17.92 -18.83 -4.28
C ALA A 478 -17.88 -19.58 -2.95
N THR A 479 -16.70 -19.71 -2.37
CA THR A 479 -16.47 -20.45 -1.13
C THR A 479 -15.75 -19.58 -0.12
N LEU A 480 -16.34 -19.46 1.08
CA LEU A 480 -15.75 -18.76 2.22
C LEU A 480 -14.92 -19.73 3.05
N PHE A 481 -13.62 -19.47 3.14
CA PHE A 481 -12.67 -20.21 3.98
C PHE A 481 -12.46 -19.46 5.29
N TYR A 482 -12.32 -20.20 6.39
CA TYR A 482 -12.01 -19.61 7.68
C TYR A 482 -11.16 -20.55 8.54
N SER A 483 -10.33 -19.95 9.40
CA SER A 483 -9.48 -20.63 10.37
C SER A 483 -9.70 -20.05 11.75
N LEU A 484 -9.77 -20.92 12.76
CA LEU A 484 -9.93 -20.56 14.16
C LEU A 484 -8.58 -20.64 14.87
N ASN A 485 -8.13 -19.53 15.48
CA ASN A 485 -6.88 -19.45 16.24
C ASN A 485 -5.67 -20.06 15.52
N GLN A 486 -5.56 -19.81 14.20
CA GLN A 486 -4.53 -20.35 13.30
C GLN A 486 -4.58 -21.90 13.16
N GLY A 487 -5.73 -22.51 13.42
CA GLY A 487 -5.97 -23.93 13.20
C GLY A 487 -6.22 -24.28 11.73
N ALA A 488 -6.67 -25.50 11.49
CA ALA A 488 -7.00 -25.95 10.15
C ALA A 488 -8.08 -25.10 9.48
N TRP A 489 -7.94 -24.88 8.18
CA TRP A 489 -8.91 -24.19 7.36
C TRP A 489 -10.18 -24.99 7.19
N GLN A 490 -11.31 -24.35 7.43
CA GLN A 490 -12.66 -24.83 7.19
C GLN A 490 -13.29 -24.03 6.05
N ARG A 491 -14.36 -24.53 5.46
CA ARG A 491 -15.02 -23.87 4.35
C ARG A 491 -16.54 -23.92 4.47
N THR A 492 -17.21 -22.91 3.91
CA THR A 492 -18.67 -22.86 3.76
C THR A 492 -19.01 -22.23 2.41
N PRO A 493 -20.03 -22.72 1.70
CA PRO A 493 -20.44 -22.12 0.44
C PRO A 493 -21.04 -20.72 0.68
N MET A 494 -20.95 -19.86 -0.33
CA MET A 494 -21.59 -18.56 -0.35
C MET A 494 -22.78 -18.55 -1.31
N GLY A 495 -23.86 -17.91 -0.92
CA GLY A 495 -25.02 -17.68 -1.78
C GLY A 495 -25.01 -16.30 -2.40
N GLY A 496 -25.48 -16.19 -3.65
CA GLY A 496 -25.60 -14.91 -4.35
C GLY A 496 -27.01 -14.35 -4.31
N ASP A 497 -27.16 -13.03 -4.45
CA ASP A 497 -28.48 -12.33 -4.54
C ASP A 497 -28.94 -12.12 -5.99
N GLY A 498 -28.22 -12.63 -6.97
CA GLY A 498 -28.49 -12.42 -8.39
C GLY A 498 -28.04 -11.06 -8.94
N ALA A 499 -27.56 -10.16 -8.08
CA ALA A 499 -27.04 -8.83 -8.44
C ALA A 499 -25.52 -8.72 -8.26
N GLY A 500 -24.80 -9.85 -8.28
CA GLY A 500 -23.34 -9.90 -8.14
C GLY A 500 -22.83 -9.84 -6.69
N ARG A 501 -23.72 -9.84 -5.69
CA ARG A 501 -23.33 -9.85 -4.27
C ARG A 501 -23.46 -11.25 -3.69
N TYR A 502 -22.44 -11.67 -2.93
CA TYR A 502 -22.35 -13.00 -2.34
C TYR A 502 -22.20 -12.93 -0.82
N PHE A 503 -22.78 -13.91 -0.14
CA PHE A 503 -22.86 -13.95 1.32
C PHE A 503 -22.57 -15.35 1.84
N GLY A 504 -21.72 -15.42 2.86
CA GLY A 504 -21.47 -16.62 3.64
C GLY A 504 -21.68 -16.34 5.13
N VAL A 505 -21.97 -17.36 5.91
CA VAL A 505 -22.17 -17.24 7.36
C VAL A 505 -21.16 -18.11 8.07
N LEU A 506 -20.35 -17.49 8.93
CA LEU A 506 -19.42 -18.18 9.83
C LEU A 506 -20.16 -18.50 11.14
N PRO A 507 -19.98 -19.71 11.68
CA PRO A 507 -20.65 -20.10 12.93
C PRO A 507 -20.13 -19.25 14.10
N GLY A 508 -21.02 -18.95 15.05
CA GLY A 508 -20.65 -18.23 16.27
C GLY A 508 -19.59 -18.96 17.07
N GLN A 509 -18.64 -18.23 17.61
CA GLN A 509 -17.50 -18.75 18.36
C GLN A 509 -17.52 -18.29 19.81
N VAL A 510 -16.66 -18.89 20.65
CA VAL A 510 -16.50 -18.51 22.06
C VAL A 510 -15.77 -17.16 22.18
N THR A 511 -15.97 -16.49 23.31
CA THR A 511 -15.24 -15.26 23.63
C THR A 511 -13.72 -15.48 23.55
N GLY A 512 -13.04 -14.54 22.93
CA GLY A 512 -11.57 -14.56 22.75
C GLY A 512 -11.11 -15.31 21.50
N ALA A 513 -11.96 -16.08 20.83
CA ALA A 513 -11.60 -16.75 19.58
C ALA A 513 -11.24 -15.74 18.51
N GLN A 514 -10.16 -16.01 17.79
CA GLN A 514 -9.73 -15.26 16.62
C GLN A 514 -10.12 -16.02 15.35
N VAL A 515 -10.79 -15.35 14.45
CA VAL A 515 -11.23 -15.92 13.17
C VAL A 515 -10.54 -15.17 12.03
N GLN A 516 -9.80 -15.89 11.23
CA GLN A 516 -9.21 -15.41 9.98
C GLN A 516 -10.00 -16.01 8.82
N PHE A 517 -10.25 -15.25 7.75
CA PHE A 517 -11.05 -15.72 6.64
C PHE A 517 -10.61 -15.12 5.31
N TYR A 518 -10.96 -15.81 4.23
CA TYR A 518 -10.84 -15.33 2.85
C TYR A 518 -11.91 -16.01 1.98
N VAL A 519 -12.15 -15.46 0.80
CA VAL A 519 -13.07 -16.02 -0.18
C VAL A 519 -12.28 -16.54 -1.38
N GLN A 520 -12.66 -17.69 -1.89
CA GLN A 520 -12.25 -18.21 -3.19
C GLN A 520 -13.45 -18.17 -4.12
N ALA A 521 -13.29 -17.52 -5.25
CA ALA A 521 -14.27 -17.48 -6.33
C ALA A 521 -13.74 -18.24 -7.54
N THR A 522 -14.59 -19.04 -8.20
CA THR A 522 -14.24 -19.82 -9.38
C THR A 522 -15.23 -19.50 -10.49
N ASP A 523 -14.76 -19.17 -11.68
CA ASP A 523 -15.61 -18.96 -12.85
C ASP A 523 -16.02 -20.29 -13.51
N ARG A 524 -16.86 -20.20 -14.56
CA ARG A 524 -17.32 -21.38 -15.31
C ARG A 524 -16.27 -21.98 -16.22
N ALA A 525 -15.20 -21.26 -16.52
CA ALA A 525 -14.06 -21.74 -17.28
C ALA A 525 -12.96 -22.37 -16.41
N GLY A 526 -13.12 -22.29 -15.06
CA GLY A 526 -12.26 -22.94 -14.08
C GLY A 526 -11.14 -22.08 -13.51
N ALA A 527 -11.04 -20.78 -13.87
CA ALA A 527 -10.09 -19.89 -13.23
C ALA A 527 -10.58 -19.48 -11.85
N THR A 528 -9.65 -19.26 -10.93
CA THR A 528 -9.94 -18.96 -9.52
C THR A 528 -9.28 -17.65 -9.08
N SER A 529 -9.98 -16.88 -8.25
CA SER A 529 -9.45 -15.74 -7.52
C SER A 529 -9.60 -15.92 -6.03
N LEU A 530 -8.65 -15.39 -5.26
CA LEU A 530 -8.72 -15.32 -3.81
C LEU A 530 -8.94 -13.86 -3.39
N PHE A 531 -9.78 -13.66 -2.36
CA PHE A 531 -10.00 -12.31 -1.85
C PHE A 531 -10.12 -12.30 -0.31
N PRO A 532 -9.27 -11.53 0.41
CA PRO A 532 -8.15 -10.75 -0.14
C PRO A 532 -7.16 -11.63 -0.90
N GLU A 533 -6.39 -11.05 -1.81
CA GLU A 533 -5.53 -11.74 -2.77
C GLU A 533 -4.54 -12.72 -2.14
N GLY A 534 -4.01 -12.39 -0.95
CA GLY A 534 -3.13 -13.28 -0.19
C GLY A 534 -3.79 -14.59 0.28
N GLY A 535 -5.12 -14.74 0.17
CA GLY A 535 -5.85 -15.93 0.60
C GLY A 535 -5.50 -16.34 2.04
N PRO A 536 -4.91 -17.55 2.26
CA PRO A 536 -4.49 -17.98 3.60
C PRO A 536 -3.43 -17.08 4.25
N ALA A 537 -2.65 -16.37 3.47
CA ALA A 537 -1.64 -15.42 3.95
C ALA A 537 -2.22 -14.04 4.29
N SER A 538 -3.44 -13.72 3.83
CA SER A 538 -4.12 -12.47 4.15
C SER A 538 -4.47 -12.37 5.63
N ARG A 539 -4.76 -11.16 6.08
CA ARG A 539 -5.15 -10.88 7.47
C ARG A 539 -6.51 -10.23 7.56
N ALA A 540 -7.51 -10.80 6.85
CA ALA A 540 -8.89 -10.54 7.17
C ALA A 540 -9.24 -11.29 8.47
N ILE A 541 -9.20 -10.58 9.60
CA ILE A 541 -9.29 -11.15 10.95
C ILE A 541 -10.33 -10.41 11.78
N TYR A 542 -11.12 -11.14 12.56
CA TYR A 542 -11.87 -10.58 13.68
C TYR A 542 -11.69 -11.38 14.96
N LYS A 543 -12.04 -10.79 16.09
CA LYS A 543 -11.98 -11.43 17.40
C LYS A 543 -13.34 -11.36 18.09
N VAL A 544 -13.78 -12.49 18.64
CA VAL A 544 -15.07 -12.62 19.32
C VAL A 544 -14.94 -12.12 20.76
N GLY A 545 -15.82 -11.22 21.16
CA GLY A 545 -15.86 -10.70 22.52
C GLY A 545 -14.47 -10.27 22.99
N ASP A 546 -13.85 -9.35 22.30
CA ASP A 546 -12.44 -9.00 22.46
C ASP A 546 -12.04 -8.36 23.81
N GLY A 547 -12.99 -8.28 24.76
CA GLY A 547 -12.80 -7.70 26.08
C GLY A 547 -12.57 -6.18 26.07
N GLY A 548 -12.78 -5.53 24.92
CA GLY A 548 -12.82 -4.08 24.84
C GLY A 548 -13.99 -3.51 25.60
N THR A 549 -13.88 -2.28 26.12
CA THR A 549 -14.98 -1.56 26.73
C THR A 549 -16.13 -1.42 25.73
N SER A 550 -17.36 -1.58 26.20
CA SER A 550 -18.54 -1.42 25.36
C SER A 550 -18.50 -0.07 24.65
N ALA A 551 -18.73 -0.09 23.34
CA ALA A 551 -18.56 1.02 22.40
C ALA A 551 -19.34 2.30 22.71
N GLN A 552 -20.24 2.27 23.68
CA GLN A 552 -21.17 3.38 23.94
C GLN A 552 -20.56 4.60 24.61
N THR A 553 -19.40 4.46 25.22
CA THR A 553 -18.78 5.53 26.04
C THR A 553 -17.46 6.06 25.51
N VAL A 554 -16.78 5.35 24.59
CA VAL A 554 -15.47 5.77 24.06
C VAL A 554 -15.59 6.14 22.59
N ARG A 555 -15.35 7.40 22.27
CA ARG A 555 -15.18 7.88 20.90
C ARG A 555 -13.73 7.62 20.44
N ASN A 556 -13.52 7.52 19.13
CA ASN A 556 -12.20 7.29 18.52
C ASN A 556 -11.54 6.01 19.04
N LYS A 557 -12.20 4.88 18.87
CA LYS A 557 -11.71 3.57 19.27
C LYS A 557 -11.10 2.85 18.07
N MET A 558 -9.87 2.39 18.22
CA MET A 558 -9.18 1.64 17.16
C MET A 558 -8.68 0.30 17.69
N ARG A 559 -8.90 -0.75 16.93
CA ARG A 559 -8.33 -2.09 17.15
C ARG A 559 -7.37 -2.44 16.04
N LEU A 560 -6.20 -2.89 16.43
CA LEU A 560 -5.21 -3.51 15.55
C LEU A 560 -5.25 -5.02 15.82
N MET A 561 -5.58 -5.82 14.83
CA MET A 561 -5.68 -7.27 14.94
C MET A 561 -4.68 -7.96 14.03
N MET A 562 -3.94 -8.89 14.60
CA MET A 562 -2.96 -9.72 13.93
C MET A 562 -3.10 -11.16 14.43
N ASN A 563 -2.60 -12.14 13.70
CA ASN A 563 -2.43 -13.46 14.26
C ASN A 563 -1.31 -13.47 15.33
N ALA A 564 -1.26 -14.50 16.15
CA ALA A 564 -0.31 -14.55 17.27
C ALA A 564 1.15 -14.65 16.79
N ALA A 565 1.42 -15.33 15.69
CA ALA A 565 2.76 -15.48 15.13
C ALA A 565 3.30 -14.14 14.60
N ASP A 566 2.51 -13.42 13.79
CA ASP A 566 2.90 -12.11 13.27
C ASP A 566 3.10 -11.08 14.40
N ALA A 567 2.24 -11.12 15.42
CA ALA A 567 2.37 -10.25 16.59
C ALA A 567 3.64 -10.56 17.42
N ALA A 568 4.01 -11.84 17.54
CA ALA A 568 5.23 -12.24 18.21
C ALA A 568 6.48 -11.75 17.46
N GLU A 569 6.49 -11.90 16.14
CA GLU A 569 7.58 -11.42 15.29
C GLU A 569 7.68 -9.88 15.25
N LEU A 570 6.55 -9.16 15.14
CA LEU A 570 6.55 -7.70 15.19
C LEU A 570 7.19 -7.15 16.47
N HIS A 571 7.00 -7.84 17.59
CA HIS A 571 7.53 -7.44 18.90
C HIS A 571 8.80 -8.20 19.32
N ASN A 572 9.39 -8.99 18.43
CA ASN A 572 10.65 -9.66 18.70
C ASN A 572 11.78 -8.62 18.74
N PRO A 573 12.58 -8.54 19.84
CA PRO A 573 13.66 -7.56 19.96
C PRO A 573 14.65 -7.56 18.79
N ILE A 574 14.90 -8.71 18.16
CA ILE A 574 15.79 -8.82 16.99
C ILE A 574 15.27 -8.02 15.79
N HIS A 575 13.97 -7.76 15.73
CA HIS A 575 13.33 -6.95 14.71
C HIS A 575 13.04 -5.51 15.15
N GLY A 576 13.63 -5.07 16.28
CA GLY A 576 13.32 -3.80 16.90
C GLY A 576 13.48 -2.57 16.00
N VAL A 577 14.36 -2.60 15.00
CA VAL A 577 14.53 -1.52 14.00
C VAL A 577 14.10 -1.92 12.60
N SER A 578 13.42 -3.05 12.46
CA SER A 578 12.89 -3.53 11.19
C SER A 578 11.85 -2.56 10.59
N ASN A 579 11.98 -2.28 9.32
CA ASN A 579 10.98 -1.56 8.53
C ASN A 579 10.02 -2.50 7.80
N PHE A 580 10.18 -3.82 7.97
CA PHE A 580 9.22 -4.78 7.44
C PHE A 580 7.82 -4.50 7.99
N ARG A 581 6.84 -4.49 7.10
CA ARG A 581 5.44 -4.23 7.45
C ARG A 581 4.67 -5.54 7.50
N TRP A 582 4.08 -5.80 8.65
CA TRP A 582 3.25 -6.97 8.90
C TRP A 582 1.81 -6.71 8.51
N PRO A 583 1.14 -7.63 7.81
CA PRO A 583 -0.27 -7.48 7.50
C PRO A 583 -1.14 -7.59 8.76
N CYS A 584 -2.19 -6.78 8.82
CA CYS A 584 -3.11 -6.73 9.96
C CYS A 584 -4.51 -6.32 9.53
N THR A 585 -5.49 -6.49 10.41
CA THR A 585 -6.80 -5.87 10.29
C THR A 585 -6.92 -4.70 11.26
N VAL A 586 -7.41 -3.57 10.78
CA VAL A 586 -7.77 -2.42 11.60
C VAL A 586 -9.27 -2.26 11.65
N ILE A 587 -9.84 -2.11 12.85
CA ILE A 587 -11.25 -1.75 13.05
C ILE A 587 -11.32 -0.41 13.79
N TYR A 588 -12.08 0.53 13.23
CA TYR A 588 -12.28 1.85 13.83
C TYR A 588 -13.73 2.06 14.22
N ASN A 589 -13.95 2.48 15.47
CA ASN A 589 -15.27 2.76 16.07
C ASN A 589 -16.28 1.61 15.92
N ASP A 590 -15.84 0.37 15.79
CA ASP A 590 -16.68 -0.82 15.55
C ASP A 590 -17.58 -0.70 14.29
N ARG A 591 -17.19 0.15 13.33
CA ARG A 591 -17.98 0.49 12.14
C ARG A 591 -17.22 0.42 10.83
N GLU A 592 -15.94 0.72 10.85
CA GLU A 592 -15.07 0.73 9.68
C GLU A 592 -14.01 -0.34 9.84
N VAL A 593 -13.65 -1.03 8.77
CA VAL A 593 -12.66 -2.11 8.79
C VAL A 593 -11.76 -2.02 7.57
N TRP A 594 -10.46 -2.22 7.80
CA TRP A 594 -9.42 -2.35 6.77
C TRP A 594 -8.74 -3.69 6.96
N TYR A 595 -8.88 -4.57 5.98
CA TYR A 595 -8.16 -5.85 5.91
C TYR A 595 -6.83 -5.64 5.21
N ASP A 596 -5.84 -6.46 5.56
CA ASP A 596 -4.48 -6.40 5.01
C ASP A 596 -3.83 -5.01 5.08
N ALA A 597 -4.27 -4.15 6.00
CA ALA A 597 -3.48 -2.99 6.39
C ALA A 597 -2.09 -3.46 6.84
N LYS A 598 -1.07 -2.65 6.63
CA LYS A 598 0.32 -3.03 6.94
C LYS A 598 0.79 -2.26 8.18
N VAL A 599 1.43 -2.92 9.14
CA VAL A 599 1.91 -2.29 10.38
C VAL A 599 3.38 -2.59 10.64
N ARG A 600 4.10 -1.60 11.15
CA ARG A 600 5.43 -1.76 11.77
C ARG A 600 5.51 -0.97 13.07
N LEU A 601 6.48 -1.31 13.91
CA LEU A 601 6.77 -0.49 15.09
C LEU A 601 7.36 0.85 14.65
N ARG A 602 7.06 1.86 15.46
CA ARG A 602 7.55 3.24 15.30
C ARG A 602 8.58 3.56 16.36
N SER A 603 9.32 4.64 16.13
CA SER A 603 10.27 5.27 17.01
C SER A 603 11.71 4.80 16.79
N ALA A 604 12.62 5.39 17.53
CA ALA A 604 14.01 4.97 17.67
C ALA A 604 14.12 3.51 18.14
N PRO A 605 15.27 2.84 18.00
CA PRO A 605 15.48 1.48 18.47
C PRO A 605 15.02 1.25 19.92
N PHE A 606 15.35 2.15 20.81
CA PHE A 606 14.93 2.08 22.23
C PHE A 606 13.42 2.14 22.42
N GLY A 607 12.70 2.91 21.63
CA GLY A 607 11.24 3.00 21.67
C GLY A 607 10.54 1.80 21.04
N ARG A 608 11.20 1.07 20.14
CA ARG A 608 10.65 -0.12 19.50
C ARG A 608 10.83 -1.39 20.33
N GLN A 609 11.86 -1.46 21.18
CA GLN A 609 12.20 -2.64 22.00
C GLN A 609 11.37 -2.76 23.28
N GLY A 610 10.78 -1.69 23.74
CA GLY A 610 10.06 -1.66 25.02
C GLY A 610 8.58 -1.99 24.91
N ASN A 611 7.93 -2.09 26.06
CA ASN A 611 6.47 -2.23 26.19
C ASN A 611 5.69 -0.99 25.71
N ARG A 612 6.37 0.09 25.35
CA ARG A 612 5.84 1.41 24.98
C ARG A 612 5.98 1.71 23.48
N ALA A 613 6.13 0.68 22.68
CA ALA A 613 6.26 0.85 21.25
C ALA A 613 5.07 1.60 20.65
N GLY A 614 5.34 2.57 19.79
CA GLY A 614 4.35 3.14 18.89
C GLY A 614 4.18 2.30 17.63
N TRP A 615 3.16 2.61 16.85
CA TRP A 615 2.85 1.88 15.62
C TRP A 615 2.74 2.86 14.44
N ASN A 616 3.26 2.43 13.29
CA ASN A 616 3.01 3.07 12.01
C ASN A 616 2.12 2.11 11.20
N ILE A 617 0.92 2.54 10.91
CA ILE A 617 -0.09 1.76 10.19
C ILE A 617 -0.28 2.36 8.81
N GLN A 618 -0.17 1.55 7.77
CA GLN A 618 -0.39 1.90 6.37
C GLN A 618 -1.68 1.27 5.88
N PHE A 619 -2.45 2.03 5.12
CA PHE A 619 -3.67 1.62 4.45
C PHE A 619 -3.47 1.68 2.94
N GLY A 620 -4.16 0.86 2.18
CA GLY A 620 -4.14 0.95 0.72
C GLY A 620 -4.72 2.28 0.24
N PRO A 621 -4.12 2.90 -0.79
CA PRO A 621 -4.62 4.17 -1.33
C PRO A 621 -6.03 4.05 -1.93
N GLU A 622 -6.45 2.86 -2.35
CA GLU A 622 -7.82 2.57 -2.78
C GLU A 622 -8.84 2.62 -1.62
N HIS A 623 -8.38 2.47 -0.38
CA HIS A 623 -9.23 2.54 0.82
C HIS A 623 -8.49 3.22 1.97
N PRO A 624 -8.16 4.51 1.86
CA PRO A 624 -7.41 5.21 2.89
C PRO A 624 -8.21 5.36 4.18
N PHE A 625 -7.51 5.48 5.30
CA PHE A 625 -8.15 5.68 6.61
C PHE A 625 -8.97 6.96 6.60
N ARG A 626 -10.26 6.82 6.88
CA ARG A 626 -11.24 7.92 6.86
C ARG A 626 -11.34 8.62 5.50
N GLY A 627 -11.00 7.94 4.41
CA GLY A 627 -11.06 8.47 3.05
C GLY A 627 -9.94 9.42 2.67
N VAL A 628 -8.92 9.60 3.52
CA VAL A 628 -7.87 10.59 3.33
C VAL A 628 -6.47 10.02 3.56
N GLN A 629 -6.24 9.37 4.72
CA GLN A 629 -4.90 9.06 5.18
C GLN A 629 -4.46 7.66 4.75
N THR A 630 -3.44 7.57 3.89
CA THR A 630 -2.82 6.30 3.51
C THR A 630 -1.91 5.76 4.62
N SER A 631 -1.53 6.56 5.60
CA SER A 631 -0.86 6.06 6.81
C SER A 631 -1.10 6.96 8.01
N ILE A 632 -1.16 6.32 9.18
CA ILE A 632 -1.25 7.00 10.47
C ILE A 632 -0.17 6.48 11.41
N VAL A 633 0.07 7.27 12.45
CA VAL A 633 0.97 6.90 13.54
C VAL A 633 0.18 6.87 14.84
N ILE A 634 0.38 5.82 15.63
CA ILE A 634 -0.06 5.75 17.01
C ILE A 634 1.17 5.87 17.90
N ASP A 635 1.22 6.90 18.73
CA ASP A 635 2.32 7.10 19.65
C ASP A 635 2.01 6.44 21.01
N GLY A 636 2.89 5.51 21.43
CA GLY A 636 2.78 4.83 22.70
C GLY A 636 3.31 5.61 23.93
N ALA A 637 3.93 6.76 23.69
CA ALA A 637 4.66 7.51 24.71
C ALA A 637 3.74 8.46 25.51
N PHE A 638 2.77 7.94 26.22
CA PHE A 638 1.85 8.70 27.06
C PHE A 638 2.38 9.07 28.45
N ASN A 639 3.69 8.98 28.70
CA ASN A 639 4.21 9.13 30.05
C ASN A 639 5.09 10.36 30.19
N MET A 640 4.74 11.24 31.15
CA MET A 640 5.65 12.26 31.65
C MET A 640 6.67 11.67 32.62
N PRO A 641 7.94 12.12 32.60
CA PRO A 641 8.84 11.87 33.71
C PRO A 641 8.21 12.41 35.00
N LYS A 642 8.26 11.63 36.06
CA LYS A 642 7.96 12.14 37.40
C LYS A 642 8.97 13.24 37.73
N GLY A 643 8.47 14.35 38.30
CA GLY A 643 9.32 15.49 38.62
C GLY A 643 10.42 15.20 39.65
N ASP A 644 10.36 14.03 40.31
CA ASP A 644 11.37 13.54 41.30
C ASP A 644 12.43 12.63 40.64
N GLY A 645 12.39 12.39 39.33
CA GLY A 645 13.33 11.52 38.63
C GLY A 645 13.16 10.02 38.88
N THR A 646 12.13 9.59 39.64
CA THR A 646 11.96 8.18 40.07
C THR A 646 11.19 7.34 39.07
N GLY A 647 10.89 7.84 37.88
CA GLY A 647 10.18 7.11 36.83
C GLY A 647 9.22 8.00 36.06
N TRP A 648 8.21 7.38 35.45
CA TRP A 648 7.23 8.03 34.58
C TRP A 648 5.86 8.07 35.25
N LEU A 649 5.12 9.17 35.09
CA LEU A 649 3.73 9.25 35.52
C LEU A 649 2.88 8.37 34.59
N GLU A 650 2.36 7.29 35.15
CA GLU A 650 1.40 6.48 34.43
C GLU A 650 0.11 7.28 34.17
N ASN A 651 -0.40 7.19 32.95
CA ASN A 651 -1.68 7.80 32.54
C ASN A 651 -1.74 9.34 32.50
N SER A 652 -0.62 10.05 32.46
CA SER A 652 -0.70 11.51 32.21
C SER A 652 -0.86 11.80 30.71
N LEU A 653 -1.93 12.51 30.36
CA LEU A 653 -2.16 13.03 29.00
C LEU A 653 -1.28 14.25 28.68
N GLY A 654 -0.44 14.69 29.61
CA GLY A 654 0.21 15.99 29.60
C GLY A 654 0.97 16.33 28.32
N PRO A 655 2.01 15.58 27.91
CA PRO A 655 2.77 15.93 26.70
C PRO A 655 1.95 15.86 25.42
N SER A 656 1.10 14.84 25.30
CA SER A 656 0.27 14.65 24.12
C SER A 656 -0.82 15.69 23.96
N VAL A 657 -1.37 16.20 25.07
CA VAL A 657 -2.32 17.33 25.04
C VAL A 657 -1.62 18.60 24.58
N ASN A 658 -0.39 18.84 25.03
CA ASN A 658 0.40 19.98 24.60
C ASN A 658 0.73 19.92 23.09
N GLU A 659 1.10 18.75 22.61
CA GLU A 659 1.35 18.51 21.17
C GLU A 659 0.08 18.77 20.35
N MET A 660 -1.04 18.18 20.74
CA MET A 660 -2.33 18.41 20.09
C MET A 660 -2.74 19.88 20.10
N LEU A 661 -2.55 20.57 21.23
CA LEU A 661 -2.85 21.99 21.35
C LEU A 661 -1.97 22.83 20.42
N TYR A 662 -0.66 22.54 20.39
CA TYR A 662 0.27 23.19 19.49
C TYR A 662 -0.13 23.00 18.02
N GLN A 663 -0.38 21.77 17.60
CA GLN A 663 -0.82 21.45 16.24
C GLN A 663 -2.17 22.15 15.90
N ALA A 664 -3.11 22.13 16.84
CA ALA A 664 -4.39 22.82 16.66
C ALA A 664 -4.25 24.34 16.54
N ILE A 665 -3.32 24.96 17.26
CA ILE A 665 -3.01 26.39 17.15
C ILE A 665 -2.35 26.68 15.80
N ALA A 666 -1.34 25.89 15.42
CA ALA A 666 -0.65 26.05 14.15
C ALA A 666 -1.61 25.92 12.95
N ASN A 667 -2.48 24.90 12.95
CA ASN A 667 -3.50 24.72 11.92
C ASN A 667 -4.49 25.89 11.81
N ARG A 668 -4.78 26.57 12.94
CA ARG A 668 -5.68 27.72 12.96
C ARG A 668 -5.00 29.05 12.64
N ALA A 669 -3.70 29.13 12.89
CA ALA A 669 -2.92 30.33 12.56
C ALA A 669 -2.82 30.55 11.05
N GLY A 670 -2.94 29.49 10.25
CA GLY A 670 -2.72 29.50 8.81
C GLY A 670 -1.24 29.57 8.45
N ASP A 671 -0.90 29.13 7.25
CA ASP A 671 0.45 29.15 6.64
C ASP A 671 1.57 28.48 7.46
N ILE A 672 1.22 27.76 8.52
CA ILE A 672 2.15 26.94 9.31
C ILE A 672 1.82 25.47 9.07
N PRO A 673 2.70 24.72 8.41
CA PRO A 673 2.51 23.29 8.23
C PRO A 673 2.39 22.58 9.58
N ALA A 674 1.28 21.91 9.82
CA ALA A 674 1.01 21.21 11.07
C ALA A 674 0.19 19.95 10.83
N THR A 675 0.32 18.97 11.73
CA THR A 675 -0.42 17.71 11.64
C THR A 675 -1.79 17.83 12.32
N TYR A 676 -2.69 16.88 12.00
CA TYR A 676 -3.98 16.72 12.68
C TYR A 676 -3.87 15.56 13.66
N ASP A 677 -3.59 15.90 14.91
CA ASP A 677 -3.44 14.93 15.98
C ASP A 677 -4.75 14.73 16.74
N ASP A 678 -5.01 13.51 17.19
CA ASP A 678 -6.22 13.18 17.94
C ASP A 678 -5.94 12.06 18.96
N VAL A 679 -6.78 11.95 19.96
CA VAL A 679 -6.70 10.87 20.94
C VAL A 679 -7.54 9.69 20.47
N VAL A 680 -6.95 8.52 20.46
CA VAL A 680 -7.61 7.26 20.14
C VAL A 680 -7.48 6.27 21.28
N TYR A 681 -8.58 5.60 21.66
CA TYR A 681 -8.51 4.42 22.52
C TYR A 681 -8.01 3.25 21.68
N PHE A 682 -6.77 2.83 21.92
CA PHE A 682 -6.07 1.88 21.07
C PHE A 682 -5.97 0.50 21.72
N GLN A 683 -6.35 -0.51 20.97
CA GLN A 683 -6.26 -1.91 21.37
C GLN A 683 -5.31 -2.64 20.43
N THR A 684 -4.24 -3.21 21.01
CA THR A 684 -3.18 -3.91 20.29
C THR A 684 -3.35 -5.42 20.38
N PRO A 685 -2.72 -6.20 19.50
CA PRO A 685 -2.74 -7.66 19.56
C PRO A 685 -1.97 -8.23 20.76
N ARG A 686 -1.04 -7.46 21.32
CA ARG A 686 -0.21 -7.86 22.48
C ARG A 686 -0.53 -6.97 23.69
N PRO A 687 -0.61 -7.53 24.91
CA PRO A 687 -0.72 -6.72 26.10
C PRO A 687 0.60 -5.95 26.33
N THR A 688 0.59 -4.69 25.95
CA THR A 688 1.64 -3.70 26.19
C THR A 688 1.12 -2.66 27.17
N GLU A 689 1.96 -1.82 27.74
CA GLU A 689 1.54 -0.75 28.64
C GLU A 689 0.54 0.21 28.01
N GLY A 690 0.60 0.43 26.70
CA GLY A 690 -0.33 1.27 25.95
C GLY A 690 -1.61 0.57 25.48
N ASN A 691 -1.74 -0.75 25.71
CA ASN A 691 -2.90 -1.49 25.25
C ASN A 691 -4.15 -1.12 26.05
N ARG A 692 -5.27 -0.93 25.32
CA ARG A 692 -6.57 -0.52 25.90
C ARG A 692 -6.51 0.78 26.68
N ARG A 693 -5.72 1.73 26.22
CA ARG A 693 -5.57 3.07 26.79
C ARG A 693 -5.75 4.12 25.70
N ALA A 694 -5.91 5.36 26.12
CA ALA A 694 -5.82 6.50 25.22
C ALA A 694 -4.39 6.63 24.70
N GLN A 695 -4.25 6.81 23.40
CA GLN A 695 -3.00 6.98 22.67
C GLN A 695 -3.11 8.19 21.77
N LEU A 696 -2.00 8.80 21.40
CA LEU A 696 -1.99 9.87 20.41
C LEU A 696 -2.00 9.27 19.00
N LYS A 697 -3.04 9.56 18.22
CA LYS A 697 -3.05 9.31 16.78
C LYS A 697 -2.54 10.56 16.08
N MET A 698 -1.50 10.39 15.27
CA MET A 698 -0.84 11.46 14.55
C MET A 698 -0.97 11.24 13.05
N THR A 699 -1.14 12.33 12.32
CA THR A 699 -0.96 12.33 10.85
C THR A 699 0.53 12.11 10.54
N ARG A 700 0.82 11.35 9.52
CA ARG A 700 2.19 11.17 9.05
C ARG A 700 2.52 12.24 8.02
N PHE A 701 3.77 12.74 8.06
CA PHE A 701 4.34 13.50 6.94
C PHE A 701 4.55 12.53 5.76
N ASN A 702 3.68 12.59 4.81
CA ASN A 702 3.65 11.77 3.61
C ASN A 702 3.00 12.59 2.48
N PRO A 703 2.89 12.07 1.29
CA PRO A 703 2.26 12.76 0.17
C PRO A 703 0.84 13.27 0.42
N SER A 704 -0.01 12.47 1.09
CA SER A 704 -1.35 12.93 1.46
C SER A 704 -1.32 14.17 2.37
N TYR A 705 -0.32 14.26 3.25
CA TYR A 705 -0.10 15.46 4.06
C TYR A 705 0.31 16.66 3.20
N LEU A 706 1.17 16.47 2.21
CA LEU A 706 1.57 17.55 1.30
C LEU A 706 0.36 18.04 0.51
N GLU A 707 -0.43 17.14 -0.04
CA GLU A 707 -1.65 17.47 -0.77
C GLU A 707 -2.68 18.26 0.05
N GLU A 708 -2.82 17.93 1.32
CA GLU A 708 -3.75 18.61 2.21
C GLU A 708 -3.23 19.95 2.73
N THR A 709 -1.91 20.11 2.80
CA THR A 709 -1.29 21.25 3.48
C THR A 709 -0.87 22.35 2.51
N PHE A 710 -0.43 22.00 1.29
CA PHE A 710 0.17 22.93 0.34
C PHE A 710 -0.68 23.10 -0.92
N ALA A 711 -0.68 24.33 -1.46
CA ALA A 711 -1.44 24.65 -2.66
C ALA A 711 -0.92 23.91 -3.90
N ASP A 712 0.38 23.64 -3.95
CA ASP A 712 1.05 22.91 -5.03
C ASP A 712 0.95 21.39 -4.83
N GLY A 713 0.20 20.93 -3.84
CA GLY A 713 -0.07 19.52 -3.59
C GLY A 713 1.18 18.73 -3.23
N ALA A 714 1.28 17.52 -3.76
CA ALA A 714 2.34 16.57 -3.44
C ALA A 714 3.62 16.73 -4.29
N GLU A 715 3.72 17.74 -5.14
CA GLU A 715 4.89 17.96 -5.99
C GLU A 715 6.16 18.39 -5.21
N GLY A 716 6.00 18.77 -3.94
CA GLY A 716 7.12 19.11 -3.05
C GLY A 716 7.92 17.90 -2.58
N THR A 717 9.21 18.12 -2.32
CA THR A 717 10.10 17.09 -1.74
C THR A 717 10.11 17.16 -0.22
N LEU A 718 9.80 16.05 0.43
CA LEU A 718 9.91 15.89 1.87
C LEU A 718 11.32 15.42 2.25
N PHE A 719 12.05 16.27 2.98
CA PHE A 719 13.32 15.90 3.58
C PHE A 719 13.10 15.47 5.03
N LYS A 720 13.54 14.27 5.37
CA LYS A 720 13.51 13.76 6.73
C LYS A 720 14.93 13.69 7.29
N GLN A 721 15.17 14.39 8.37
CA GLN A 721 16.41 14.21 9.13
C GLN A 721 16.24 12.96 10.00
N GLU A 722 16.98 11.92 9.69
CA GLU A 722 17.08 10.71 10.51
C GLU A 722 18.23 10.81 11.51
N LEU A 723 17.98 10.37 12.72
CA LEU A 723 19.06 10.11 13.67
C LEU A 723 19.76 8.81 13.22
N ILE A 724 21.08 8.88 13.10
CA ILE A 724 21.88 7.68 12.90
C ILE A 724 21.94 6.95 14.24
N TYR A 725 21.25 5.80 14.32
CA TYR A 725 21.34 4.94 15.48
C TYR A 725 22.43 3.91 15.24
N PHE A 726 23.43 3.94 16.13
CA PHE A 726 24.36 2.82 16.21
C PHE A 726 23.58 1.62 16.75
N PRO A 727 23.74 0.42 16.18
CA PRO A 727 23.20 -0.78 16.81
C PRO A 727 23.74 -0.88 18.22
N THR A 728 22.90 -1.33 19.12
CA THR A 728 23.33 -1.63 20.50
C THR A 728 24.55 -2.52 20.46
N THR A 729 25.57 -2.16 21.23
CA THR A 729 26.77 -3.00 21.39
C THR A 729 26.34 -4.40 21.80
N THR A 730 26.63 -5.37 20.97
CA THR A 730 26.55 -6.78 21.36
C THR A 730 27.65 -7.03 22.39
N VAL A 731 27.36 -7.79 23.44
CA VAL A 731 28.27 -8.00 24.56
C VAL A 731 29.57 -8.70 24.15
N ASP A 732 29.57 -9.38 23.04
CA ASP A 732 30.67 -10.25 22.55
C ASP A 732 31.01 -10.08 21.07
N GLY A 733 30.50 -9.03 20.42
CA GLY A 733 30.64 -8.86 18.98
C GLY A 733 29.81 -9.87 18.16
N ASN A 734 28.90 -10.61 18.79
CA ASN A 734 27.98 -11.49 18.09
C ASN A 734 26.66 -10.74 17.82
N PRO A 735 26.32 -10.45 16.56
CA PRO A 735 25.08 -9.75 16.23
C PRO A 735 23.81 -10.54 16.56
N GLU A 736 23.93 -11.82 16.91
CA GLU A 736 22.82 -12.66 17.34
C GLU A 736 22.52 -12.54 18.83
N SER A 737 23.37 -11.87 19.59
CA SER A 737 23.19 -11.64 21.05
C SER A 737 22.66 -10.24 21.40
N LEU A 738 21.78 -9.71 20.56
CA LEU A 738 21.07 -8.45 20.79
C LEU A 738 20.07 -8.55 21.95
#